data_46101ce58811374145692fa652004446
#
_entry.id   46101ce58811374145692fa652004446
#
_cell.length_a   1.000
_cell.length_b   1.000
_cell.length_c   1.000
_cell.angle_alpha   90.00
_cell.angle_beta   90.00
_cell.angle_gamma   90.00
#
_symmetry.space_group_name_H-M   'P 1'
#
loop_
_entity.id
_entity.type
_entity.pdbx_description
1 polymer ?
#
loop_
_entity_poly.entity_id
_entity_poly.type
_entity_poly.pdbx_seq_one_letter_code
_entity_poly.pdbx_strand_id
1 'polypeptide(L)'
;MRSFILFICLESLSSIANSQKSQYKTYTERDGLSSNVVNSVLPDREGFLWVGTANGLNRFDGNAFDNFTNDPADSSSLASNEIQALFFDRQQRFWIGTGAGISLFHPRSQTFSNYVPDSLTLRRIGATFQALCDDADGNLWVGTRNDLLIFNPRSGRFRNSGWARFAAPLRSPTGNQTRVVILDIVAKSGTELWVLTSDGLFSVDTRTLAFRNYPYPTITDFFGAHLYYAEPGGKVWIGTYGSGILCYDAQAGRWANFHTPASISLNDIVYGPRPFSGDTLMYCTPETIIFFDSRKGVFFSPFPTRTERSRDLPEEGFRDLARQGSLLWASTDKGLVKIMPQQDLFRFHPLPSPYNPSRVYRSKLTAKLLFGPPEYVVSDKGASATVKSREGELQISPYPYFAEATDGQAYLNGEEKLYAYDQRNNLATEISLPPKRWPENGYAVRNSVIDKKGIVWTRAAEQGILRYDPVKKECHFEEGIPTARDKQINALYYEPRSHSLWLGLEFDGLYVYDIDKKACRHFPLPLPASRKPGAFLCITGDGMGNVYLVDYHAGLVCYRYGSRDFVRYSTVDGLISDNCTWACLDARGSLWITSDKGLAQMDTATGKFTNFYTGEGFPECSGHLSADTAGNVYMPADRGYYCWNTDHFPREPRNWRIYLRNAQLPDRNLPIDSIYHFSYKENNIRFQFGRLSFERSAPFSFEYNLNESKWQSLGSQQYVSFANLAPHNYDLLVREKNHPQRTFHIRFIVGSPFYSTWWFNLLLWTSVLLLGLFLIKRRVKAIRQEANLKHRLAESEMSALRSQMNPHFIFNTLNSINSYILEKKGDEASEYLTDFSRLMRIVLENSRKQLVTLDEEIKALTLYMELESKRLERSFDYRISIDPAVDTAYVQLPPLVIQPFVENAIWHGLKNKKDSGLIDIHIGKTGTGIHISIRDDGIGRATAGRSQKASGNAPFGVKATTERLTLHDRGARVITEDLYTEAHVPAGTCVHIFFENQTSR
;
A
#
# COMPACT_ATOMS: atom_id res chain seq x y z
N MET A 1 -14.09 32.81 -48.87
CA MET A 1 -12.75 32.51 -48.30
C MET A 1 -12.67 32.60 -46.77
N ARG A 2 -13.19 33.62 -46.11
CA ARG A 2 -13.21 33.73 -44.64
C ARG A 2 -14.05 32.62 -43.96
N SER A 3 -15.17 32.22 -44.53
CA SER A 3 -16.01 31.14 -43.96
C SER A 3 -15.43 29.74 -44.15
N PHE A 4 -14.59 29.53 -45.16
CA PHE A 4 -13.91 28.24 -45.41
C PHE A 4 -12.68 28.04 -44.49
N ILE A 5 -11.99 29.11 -44.13
CA ILE A 5 -10.88 29.10 -43.16
C ILE A 5 -11.41 28.86 -41.74
N LEU A 6 -12.60 29.39 -41.42
CA LEU A 6 -13.24 29.18 -40.13
C LEU A 6 -13.71 27.72 -39.96
N PHE A 7 -14.15 27.06 -41.05
CA PHE A 7 -14.58 25.66 -41.05
C PHE A 7 -13.38 24.71 -40.89
N ILE A 8 -12.25 25.00 -41.55
CA ILE A 8 -10.99 24.22 -41.42
C ILE A 8 -10.38 24.41 -40.03
N CYS A 9 -10.46 25.61 -39.43
CA CYS A 9 -10.03 25.82 -38.04
C CYS A 9 -10.96 25.16 -37.01
N LEU A 10 -12.26 24.99 -37.31
CA LEU A 10 -13.20 24.28 -36.44
C LEU A 10 -13.00 22.76 -36.56
N GLU A 11 -12.74 22.22 -37.75
CA GLU A 11 -12.39 20.79 -37.91
C GLU A 11 -11.01 20.45 -37.28
N SER A 12 -10.02 21.34 -37.39
CA SER A 12 -8.73 21.13 -36.72
C SER A 12 -8.81 21.26 -35.21
N LEU A 13 -9.75 22.06 -34.66
CA LEU A 13 -10.03 22.14 -33.23
C LEU A 13 -10.88 20.95 -32.72
N SER A 14 -11.74 20.39 -33.57
CA SER A 14 -12.50 19.18 -33.24
C SER A 14 -11.66 17.90 -33.34
N SER A 15 -10.63 17.85 -34.18
CA SER A 15 -9.69 16.74 -34.27
C SER A 15 -8.65 16.74 -33.14
N ILE A 16 -8.42 17.87 -32.46
CA ILE A 16 -7.57 17.95 -31.26
C ILE A 16 -8.34 17.52 -30.00
N ALA A 17 -9.68 17.51 -30.05
CA ALA A 17 -10.51 17.08 -28.93
C ALA A 17 -10.67 15.56 -28.80
N ASN A 18 -10.17 14.78 -29.73
CA ASN A 18 -10.35 13.34 -29.71
C ASN A 18 -9.13 12.62 -29.17
N SER A 19 -9.31 11.97 -28.05
CA SER A 19 -8.51 10.87 -27.51
C SER A 19 -7.42 11.22 -26.50
N GLN A 20 -7.78 11.92 -25.43
CA GLN A 20 -7.00 11.84 -24.19
C GLN A 20 -7.70 10.83 -23.26
N LYS A 21 -7.18 9.61 -23.12
CA LYS A 21 -7.66 8.65 -22.11
C LYS A 21 -7.29 9.21 -20.73
N SER A 22 -8.25 9.76 -20.01
CA SER A 22 -8.07 10.08 -18.59
C SER A 22 -7.89 8.78 -17.83
N GLN A 23 -6.92 8.78 -16.94
CA GLN A 23 -6.63 7.60 -16.15
C GLN A 23 -7.33 7.71 -14.80
N TYR A 24 -7.91 6.61 -14.36
CA TYR A 24 -8.65 6.55 -13.11
C TYR A 24 -8.27 5.28 -12.35
N LYS A 25 -8.42 5.37 -11.02
CA LYS A 25 -8.31 4.24 -10.10
C LYS A 25 -9.55 4.23 -9.23
N THR A 26 -10.22 3.09 -9.17
CA THR A 26 -11.34 2.89 -8.27
C THR A 26 -10.84 2.23 -6.98
N TYR A 27 -11.19 2.83 -5.85
CA TYR A 27 -10.97 2.30 -4.52
C TYR A 27 -12.27 1.70 -3.99
N THR A 28 -12.19 0.50 -3.44
CA THR A 28 -13.31 -0.31 -2.97
C THR A 28 -13.08 -0.76 -1.52
N GLU A 29 -14.02 -1.52 -0.97
CA GLU A 29 -13.85 -2.18 0.33
C GLU A 29 -12.58 -3.05 0.39
N ARG A 30 -12.12 -3.61 -0.74
CA ARG A 30 -10.86 -4.36 -0.83
C ARG A 30 -9.62 -3.48 -0.58
N ASP A 31 -9.74 -2.19 -0.85
CA ASP A 31 -8.69 -1.20 -0.61
C ASP A 31 -8.78 -0.56 0.78
N GLY A 32 -9.77 -0.98 1.59
CA GLY A 32 -10.00 -0.50 2.95
C GLY A 32 -11.09 0.55 3.09
N LEU A 33 -11.86 0.86 2.03
CA LEU A 33 -13.04 1.71 2.12
C LEU A 33 -14.13 1.02 2.95
N SER A 34 -14.90 1.76 3.74
CA SER A 34 -15.91 1.18 4.64
C SER A 34 -17.17 0.68 3.90
N SER A 35 -17.45 1.19 2.71
CA SER A 35 -18.50 0.71 1.81
C SER A 35 -18.24 1.16 0.38
N ASN A 36 -18.62 0.33 -0.59
CA ASN A 36 -18.53 0.68 -2.02
C ASN A 36 -19.53 1.78 -2.42
N VAL A 37 -20.62 1.98 -1.68
CA VAL A 37 -21.58 3.06 -1.94
C VAL A 37 -21.08 4.34 -1.33
N VAL A 38 -20.49 5.20 -2.17
CA VAL A 38 -19.94 6.49 -1.76
C VAL A 38 -20.95 7.59 -2.05
N ASN A 39 -21.37 8.32 -1.02
CA ASN A 39 -22.38 9.38 -1.12
C ASN A 39 -21.76 10.77 -1.30
N SER A 40 -20.65 11.06 -0.64
CA SER A 40 -20.04 12.38 -0.64
C SER A 40 -18.54 12.33 -0.50
N VAL A 41 -17.84 13.29 -1.13
CA VAL A 41 -16.39 13.43 -1.07
C VAL A 41 -16.00 14.87 -0.82
N LEU A 42 -15.07 15.10 0.11
CA LEU A 42 -14.66 16.47 0.48
C LEU A 42 -13.18 16.50 0.89
N PRO A 43 -12.30 17.19 0.17
CA PRO A 43 -10.92 17.42 0.59
C PRO A 43 -10.87 18.47 1.70
N ASP A 44 -9.99 18.26 2.69
CA ASP A 44 -9.72 19.25 3.72
C ASP A 44 -8.52 20.14 3.40
N ARG A 45 -8.29 21.16 4.22
CA ARG A 45 -7.15 22.06 4.08
C ARG A 45 -5.82 21.43 4.46
N GLU A 46 -5.86 20.37 5.23
CA GLU A 46 -4.66 19.61 5.60
C GLU A 46 -4.21 18.69 4.48
N GLY A 47 -5.06 18.49 3.46
CA GLY A 47 -4.79 17.69 2.29
C GLY A 47 -5.35 16.29 2.35
N PHE A 48 -6.06 15.87 3.40
CA PHE A 48 -6.80 14.60 3.43
C PHE A 48 -8.05 14.67 2.55
N LEU A 49 -8.48 13.51 2.09
CA LEU A 49 -9.78 13.36 1.44
C LEU A 49 -10.75 12.66 2.41
N TRP A 50 -11.84 13.32 2.69
CA TRP A 50 -12.94 12.75 3.46
C TRP A 50 -13.96 12.12 2.53
N VAL A 51 -14.39 10.90 2.86
CA VAL A 51 -15.29 10.10 2.04
C VAL A 51 -16.42 9.58 2.89
N GLY A 52 -17.62 10.10 2.65
CA GLY A 52 -18.85 9.65 3.29
C GLY A 52 -19.48 8.52 2.50
N THR A 53 -19.73 7.41 3.17
CA THR A 53 -20.31 6.21 2.54
C THR A 53 -21.64 5.81 3.20
N ALA A 54 -22.30 4.81 2.63
CA ALA A 54 -23.48 4.21 3.24
C ALA A 54 -23.18 3.47 4.56
N ASN A 55 -21.92 3.18 4.86
CA ASN A 55 -21.51 2.44 6.06
C ASN A 55 -20.25 3.01 6.73
N GLY A 56 -20.23 4.30 7.01
CA GLY A 56 -19.19 4.99 7.75
C GLY A 56 -18.54 6.14 7.01
N LEU A 57 -17.76 6.91 7.77
CA LEU A 57 -16.92 8.00 7.30
C LEU A 57 -15.49 7.52 7.16
N ASN A 58 -14.82 7.89 6.07
CA ASN A 58 -13.45 7.51 5.84
C ASN A 58 -12.57 8.74 5.64
N ARG A 59 -11.37 8.73 6.23
CA ARG A 59 -10.32 9.70 5.95
C ARG A 59 -9.23 9.01 5.12
N PHE A 60 -8.96 9.52 3.95
CA PHE A 60 -7.99 8.95 3.02
C PHE A 60 -6.75 9.84 2.88
N ASP A 61 -5.56 9.25 3.01
CA ASP A 61 -4.28 9.96 2.91
C ASP A 61 -3.59 9.78 1.55
N GLY A 62 -4.25 9.07 0.62
CA GLY A 62 -3.71 8.68 -0.69
C GLY A 62 -3.16 7.25 -0.72
N ASN A 63 -2.93 6.63 0.45
CA ASN A 63 -2.38 5.29 0.59
C ASN A 63 -3.32 4.35 1.36
N ALA A 64 -3.95 4.84 2.43
CA ALA A 64 -4.80 4.02 3.29
C ALA A 64 -5.98 4.83 3.83
N PHE A 65 -7.06 4.13 4.15
CA PHE A 65 -8.26 4.67 4.76
C PHE A 65 -8.22 4.53 6.29
N ASP A 66 -8.64 5.58 7.00
CA ASP A 66 -9.04 5.52 8.40
C ASP A 66 -10.56 5.51 8.43
N ASN A 67 -11.15 4.46 8.96
CA ASN A 67 -12.60 4.26 8.99
C ASN A 67 -13.18 4.65 10.34
N PHE A 68 -14.21 5.49 10.32
CA PHE A 68 -14.97 5.89 11.48
C PHE A 68 -16.41 5.37 11.34
N THR A 69 -16.87 4.61 12.33
CA THR A 69 -18.19 4.01 12.35
C THR A 69 -18.94 4.36 13.64
N ASN A 70 -20.25 4.19 13.62
CA ASN A 70 -21.07 4.27 14.82
C ASN A 70 -20.80 3.04 15.70
N ASP A 71 -20.52 3.28 16.97
CA ASP A 71 -20.56 2.28 18.03
C ASP A 71 -21.61 2.71 19.06
N PRO A 72 -22.73 1.97 19.19
CA PRO A 72 -23.77 2.30 20.16
C PRO A 72 -23.31 2.36 21.62
N ALA A 73 -22.20 1.69 21.94
CA ALA A 73 -21.61 1.71 23.28
C ALA A 73 -20.69 2.91 23.52
N ASP A 74 -20.24 3.60 22.45
CA ASP A 74 -19.36 4.77 22.52
C ASP A 74 -20.07 6.03 22.01
N SER A 75 -20.51 6.89 22.91
CA SER A 75 -21.17 8.17 22.61
C SER A 75 -20.27 9.16 21.85
N SER A 76 -18.96 8.92 21.81
CA SER A 76 -17.98 9.71 21.08
C SER A 76 -17.74 9.19 19.66
N SER A 77 -18.39 8.12 19.25
CA SER A 77 -18.42 7.61 17.88
C SER A 77 -19.41 8.41 17.01
N LEU A 78 -19.55 8.10 15.71
CA LEU A 78 -20.52 8.75 14.81
C LEU A 78 -21.97 8.54 15.25
N ALA A 79 -22.84 9.51 14.95
CA ALA A 79 -24.28 9.38 15.22
C ALA A 79 -24.94 8.24 14.43
N SER A 80 -24.47 7.96 13.22
CA SER A 80 -24.93 6.87 12.35
C SER A 80 -23.88 6.56 11.30
N ASN A 81 -23.88 5.32 10.80
CA ASN A 81 -22.99 4.89 9.71
C ASN A 81 -23.40 5.48 8.34
N GLU A 82 -24.64 5.81 8.14
CA GLU A 82 -25.11 6.37 6.89
C GLU A 82 -24.72 7.84 6.78
N ILE A 83 -23.67 8.13 6.01
CA ILE A 83 -23.17 9.50 5.81
C ILE A 83 -23.85 10.08 4.57
N GLN A 84 -24.44 11.26 4.72
CA GLN A 84 -25.19 11.95 3.68
C GLN A 84 -24.48 13.21 3.18
N ALA A 85 -23.92 14.01 4.10
CA ALA A 85 -23.27 15.27 3.76
C ALA A 85 -21.98 15.49 4.56
N LEU A 86 -21.04 16.15 3.92
CA LEU A 86 -19.77 16.58 4.52
C LEU A 86 -19.64 18.09 4.34
N PHE A 87 -19.31 18.81 5.41
CA PHE A 87 -19.25 20.26 5.36
C PHE A 87 -18.19 20.83 6.30
N PHE A 88 -17.37 21.78 5.80
CA PHE A 88 -16.54 22.65 6.62
C PHE A 88 -17.19 24.03 6.76
N ASP A 89 -17.46 24.42 7.99
CA ASP A 89 -17.97 25.76 8.25
C ASP A 89 -16.87 26.84 8.12
N ARG A 90 -17.26 28.13 8.22
CA ARG A 90 -16.30 29.26 8.14
C ARG A 90 -15.21 29.22 9.21
N GLN A 91 -15.47 28.56 10.34
CA GLN A 91 -14.51 28.34 11.42
C GLN A 91 -13.65 27.10 11.18
N GLN A 92 -13.81 26.43 10.03
CA GLN A 92 -13.14 25.19 9.67
C GLN A 92 -13.43 24.00 10.58
N ARG A 93 -14.61 24.00 11.25
CA ARG A 93 -15.10 22.84 11.96
C ARG A 93 -15.71 21.89 10.94
N PHE A 94 -15.45 20.62 11.11
CA PHE A 94 -15.91 19.58 10.19
C PHE A 94 -17.21 18.95 10.67
N TRP A 95 -18.29 19.22 9.94
CA TRP A 95 -19.64 18.74 10.21
C TRP A 95 -20.00 17.60 9.27
N ILE A 96 -20.62 16.58 9.81
CA ILE A 96 -21.07 15.38 9.10
C ILE A 96 -22.58 15.25 9.27
N GLY A 97 -23.32 15.28 8.16
CA GLY A 97 -24.73 14.95 8.12
C GLY A 97 -24.91 13.45 7.97
N THR A 98 -25.66 12.84 8.89
CA THR A 98 -25.84 11.38 8.95
C THR A 98 -27.32 10.99 8.84
N GLY A 99 -27.61 9.70 8.80
CA GLY A 99 -28.96 9.16 8.86
C GLY A 99 -29.68 9.36 10.20
N ALA A 100 -29.02 9.86 11.25
CA ALA A 100 -29.64 10.03 12.58
C ALA A 100 -29.53 11.46 13.13
N GLY A 101 -28.60 12.28 12.66
CA GLY A 101 -28.30 13.61 13.17
C GLY A 101 -27.09 14.21 12.50
N ILE A 102 -26.51 15.22 13.15
CA ILE A 102 -25.24 15.81 12.72
C ILE A 102 -24.15 15.50 13.73
N SER A 103 -22.94 15.20 13.22
CA SER A 103 -21.77 14.95 14.04
C SER A 103 -20.70 16.01 13.78
N LEU A 104 -20.03 16.48 14.83
CA LEU A 104 -18.89 17.37 14.76
C LEU A 104 -17.63 16.55 15.03
N PHE A 105 -16.71 16.51 14.09
CA PHE A 105 -15.42 15.81 14.24
C PHE A 105 -14.40 16.65 15.03
N HIS A 106 -13.72 16.01 15.97
CA HIS A 106 -12.61 16.57 16.76
C HIS A 106 -11.28 16.01 16.29
N PRO A 107 -10.48 16.76 15.50
CA PRO A 107 -9.26 16.23 14.88
C PRO A 107 -8.21 15.70 15.86
N ARG A 108 -8.09 16.32 17.04
CA ARG A 108 -7.08 15.89 18.05
C ARG A 108 -7.44 14.55 18.70
N SER A 109 -8.65 14.41 19.17
CA SER A 109 -9.13 13.18 19.82
C SER A 109 -9.56 12.11 18.83
N GLN A 110 -9.80 12.48 17.56
CA GLN A 110 -10.41 11.64 16.52
C GLN A 110 -11.78 11.07 16.95
N THR A 111 -12.55 11.87 17.63
CA THR A 111 -13.88 11.56 18.17
C THR A 111 -14.93 12.50 17.63
N PHE A 112 -16.20 12.25 17.96
CA PHE A 112 -17.33 13.04 17.49
C PHE A 112 -18.15 13.57 18.64
N SER A 113 -18.73 14.77 18.46
CA SER A 113 -19.83 15.25 19.26
C SER A 113 -21.10 15.16 18.43
N ASN A 114 -22.08 14.41 18.91
CA ASN A 114 -23.31 14.12 18.19
C ASN A 114 -24.46 15.00 18.65
N TYR A 115 -25.20 15.51 17.70
CA TYR A 115 -26.37 16.33 17.93
C TYR A 115 -27.55 15.74 17.17
N VAL A 116 -28.52 15.23 17.94
CA VAL A 116 -29.70 14.56 17.44
C VAL A 116 -30.92 15.40 17.87
N PRO A 117 -31.81 15.78 16.95
CA PRO A 117 -33.08 16.42 17.34
C PRO A 117 -33.91 15.49 18.23
N ASP A 118 -34.84 16.09 18.98
CA ASP A 118 -35.78 15.30 19.76
C ASP A 118 -36.66 14.36 18.89
N SER A 119 -37.18 13.30 19.51
CA SER A 119 -37.90 12.23 18.82
C SER A 119 -39.12 12.66 18.04
N LEU A 120 -39.81 13.73 18.47
CA LEU A 120 -40.97 14.32 17.77
C LEU A 120 -40.52 15.06 16.53
N THR A 121 -39.43 15.80 16.65
CA THR A 121 -38.79 16.49 15.52
C THR A 121 -38.31 15.48 14.50
N LEU A 122 -37.59 14.42 14.90
CA LEU A 122 -37.09 13.36 14.00
C LEU A 122 -38.22 12.69 13.19
N ARG A 123 -39.32 12.35 13.83
CA ARG A 123 -40.48 11.77 13.12
C ARG A 123 -41.06 12.72 12.08
N ARG A 124 -41.02 14.04 12.32
CA ARG A 124 -41.53 15.07 11.41
C ARG A 124 -40.61 15.30 10.21
N ILE A 125 -39.31 15.36 10.43
CA ILE A 125 -38.30 15.78 9.42
C ILE A 125 -37.84 14.67 8.50
N GLY A 126 -38.01 13.41 8.91
CA GLY A 126 -37.34 12.27 8.24
C GLY A 126 -35.85 12.21 8.60
N ALA A 127 -35.35 11.03 8.84
CA ALA A 127 -34.03 10.81 9.45
C ALA A 127 -32.84 10.94 8.47
N THR A 128 -32.83 11.95 7.60
CA THR A 128 -31.72 12.20 6.66
C THR A 128 -31.26 13.64 6.72
N PHE A 129 -30.01 13.88 7.07
CA PHE A 129 -29.39 15.20 7.20
C PHE A 129 -28.45 15.41 6.01
N GLN A 130 -29.02 15.85 4.88
CA GLN A 130 -28.37 15.74 3.56
C GLN A 130 -27.79 17.05 3.01
N ALA A 131 -28.08 18.20 3.64
CA ALA A 131 -27.54 19.48 3.22
C ALA A 131 -27.13 20.32 4.44
N LEU A 132 -25.94 20.89 4.40
CA LEU A 132 -25.37 21.67 5.50
C LEU A 132 -24.79 22.98 4.96
N CYS A 133 -25.08 24.10 5.62
CA CYS A 133 -24.51 25.40 5.32
C CYS A 133 -24.46 26.27 6.58
N ASP A 134 -23.46 27.11 6.75
CA ASP A 134 -23.40 28.07 7.86
C ASP A 134 -23.82 29.47 7.44
N ASP A 135 -24.41 30.20 8.37
CA ASP A 135 -24.73 31.61 8.23
C ASP A 135 -23.64 32.52 8.82
N ALA A 136 -23.78 33.84 8.66
CA ALA A 136 -22.83 34.81 9.20
C ALA A 136 -22.78 34.85 10.73
N ASP A 137 -23.84 34.42 11.41
CA ASP A 137 -23.92 34.39 12.86
C ASP A 137 -23.34 33.10 13.43
N GLY A 138 -22.90 32.19 12.55
CA GLY A 138 -22.24 30.90 12.89
C GLY A 138 -23.24 29.81 13.27
N ASN A 139 -24.52 29.95 12.93
CA ASN A 139 -25.49 28.86 13.01
C ASN A 139 -25.33 27.96 11.77
N LEU A 140 -25.60 26.68 11.95
CA LEU A 140 -25.61 25.70 10.88
C LEU A 140 -27.07 25.49 10.40
N TRP A 141 -27.30 25.71 9.13
CA TRP A 141 -28.56 25.41 8.46
C TRP A 141 -28.50 23.99 7.93
N VAL A 142 -29.52 23.22 8.29
CA VAL A 142 -29.53 21.78 8.10
C VAL A 142 -30.79 21.40 7.30
N GLY A 143 -30.55 20.98 6.06
CA GLY A 143 -31.59 20.45 5.18
C GLY A 143 -31.83 18.97 5.44
N THR A 144 -33.07 18.65 5.68
CA THR A 144 -33.55 17.28 5.83
C THR A 144 -34.52 16.93 4.70
N ARG A 145 -34.92 15.66 4.63
CA ARG A 145 -35.89 15.26 3.60
C ARG A 145 -37.19 16.03 3.63
N ASN A 146 -37.65 16.55 4.78
CA ASN A 146 -38.97 17.15 4.92
C ASN A 146 -38.96 18.55 5.55
N ASP A 147 -37.84 19.05 6.03
CA ASP A 147 -37.75 20.31 6.76
C ASP A 147 -36.38 20.95 6.70
N LEU A 148 -36.30 22.23 6.99
CA LEU A 148 -35.12 23.03 7.14
C LEU A 148 -34.96 23.43 8.60
N LEU A 149 -33.90 22.97 9.24
CA LEU A 149 -33.61 23.28 10.63
C LEU A 149 -32.47 24.27 10.74
N ILE A 150 -32.41 24.96 11.86
CA ILE A 150 -31.27 25.79 12.26
C ILE A 150 -30.65 25.20 13.52
N PHE A 151 -29.38 24.87 13.47
CA PHE A 151 -28.63 24.39 14.62
C PHE A 151 -27.67 25.46 15.11
N ASN A 152 -27.72 25.74 16.40
CA ASN A 152 -26.76 26.66 17.02
C ASN A 152 -25.63 25.88 17.71
N PRO A 153 -24.41 25.93 17.19
CA PRO A 153 -23.28 25.15 17.75
C PRO A 153 -22.87 25.53 19.17
N ARG A 154 -23.14 26.77 19.59
CA ARG A 154 -22.81 27.23 20.95
C ARG A 154 -23.75 26.63 22.01
N SER A 155 -25.05 26.55 21.69
CA SER A 155 -26.07 26.01 22.62
C SER A 155 -26.31 24.51 22.42
N GLY A 156 -25.84 23.91 21.29
CA GLY A 156 -26.07 22.51 20.93
C GLY A 156 -27.56 22.21 20.60
N ARG A 157 -28.36 23.22 20.23
CA ARG A 157 -29.80 23.07 20.07
C ARG A 157 -30.24 23.33 18.64
N PHE A 158 -31.19 22.53 18.19
CA PHE A 158 -31.96 22.76 16.96
C PHE A 158 -33.15 23.69 17.20
N ARG A 159 -33.43 24.55 16.21
CA ARG A 159 -34.63 25.35 16.15
C ARG A 159 -35.28 25.23 14.77
N ASN A 160 -36.58 25.45 14.70
CA ASN A 160 -37.33 25.44 13.45
C ASN A 160 -37.07 26.74 12.67
N SER A 161 -36.83 26.64 11.36
CA SER A 161 -36.68 27.79 10.46
C SER A 161 -38.03 28.41 10.05
N GLY A 162 -39.17 27.73 10.28
CA GLY A 162 -40.47 28.11 9.74
C GLY A 162 -40.76 27.50 8.36
N TRP A 163 -39.80 26.74 7.79
CA TRP A 163 -39.94 26.15 6.45
C TRP A 163 -41.23 25.34 6.27
N ALA A 164 -41.57 24.49 7.21
CA ALA A 164 -42.74 23.63 7.12
C ALA A 164 -44.05 24.41 6.96
N ARG A 165 -44.15 25.60 7.58
CA ARG A 165 -45.32 26.51 7.41
C ARG A 165 -45.31 27.17 6.04
N PHE A 166 -44.14 27.56 5.55
CA PHE A 166 -43.99 28.19 4.24
C PHE A 166 -44.22 27.19 3.10
N ALA A 167 -43.71 25.96 3.20
CA ALA A 167 -43.82 24.92 2.18
C ALA A 167 -45.22 24.23 2.17
N ALA A 168 -46.00 24.33 3.23
CA ALA A 168 -47.31 23.67 3.32
C ALA A 168 -48.30 23.99 2.16
N PRO A 169 -48.35 25.21 1.58
CA PRO A 169 -49.19 25.53 0.44
C PRO A 169 -48.62 25.04 -0.92
N LEU A 170 -47.35 24.65 -0.98
CA LEU A 170 -46.73 24.22 -2.22
C LEU A 170 -47.14 22.76 -2.49
N ARG A 171 -48.37 22.59 -3.06
CA ARG A 171 -48.85 21.27 -3.46
C ARG A 171 -48.36 20.96 -4.87
N SER A 172 -47.85 19.76 -5.05
CA SER A 172 -47.58 19.23 -6.38
C SER A 172 -48.82 19.27 -7.25
N PRO A 173 -48.72 19.70 -8.52
CA PRO A 173 -49.85 19.70 -9.45
C PRO A 173 -50.48 18.32 -9.67
N THR A 174 -49.79 17.25 -9.34
CA THR A 174 -50.19 15.83 -9.55
C THR A 174 -51.00 15.23 -8.40
N GLY A 175 -51.35 16.02 -7.37
CA GLY A 175 -52.24 15.58 -6.28
C GLY A 175 -51.65 14.59 -5.29
N ASN A 176 -50.45 14.07 -5.50
CA ASN A 176 -49.76 13.29 -4.50
C ASN A 176 -49.15 14.23 -3.46
N GLN A 177 -49.40 13.98 -2.20
CA GLN A 177 -48.87 14.73 -1.05
C GLN A 177 -47.39 14.47 -0.84
N THR A 178 -46.53 14.67 -1.85
CA THR A 178 -45.10 14.61 -1.69
C THR A 178 -44.60 15.88 -1.02
N ARG A 179 -43.99 15.74 0.14
CA ARG A 179 -43.38 16.86 0.86
C ARG A 179 -42.20 17.39 0.04
N VAL A 180 -42.00 18.72 0.06
CA VAL A 180 -40.88 19.37 -0.63
C VAL A 180 -39.58 18.95 0.03
N VAL A 181 -38.71 18.25 -0.73
CA VAL A 181 -37.43 17.75 -0.28
C VAL A 181 -36.36 18.84 -0.39
N ILE A 182 -35.63 19.11 0.69
CA ILE A 182 -34.47 20.01 0.67
C ILE A 182 -33.29 19.23 0.10
N LEU A 183 -32.74 19.66 -1.00
CA LEU A 183 -31.67 18.96 -1.72
C LEU A 183 -30.30 19.54 -1.40
N ASP A 184 -30.16 20.86 -1.36
CA ASP A 184 -28.88 21.52 -1.04
C ASP A 184 -29.13 22.94 -0.48
N ILE A 185 -28.12 23.47 0.21
CA ILE A 185 -28.12 24.80 0.81
C ILE A 185 -26.74 25.43 0.61
N VAL A 186 -26.75 26.65 0.07
CA VAL A 186 -25.50 27.40 -0.15
C VAL A 186 -25.66 28.86 0.26
N ALA A 187 -24.58 29.44 0.81
CA ALA A 187 -24.57 30.86 1.14
C ALA A 187 -24.65 31.71 -0.13
N LYS A 188 -25.64 32.63 -0.20
CA LYS A 188 -25.77 33.66 -1.21
C LYS A 188 -25.01 34.93 -0.79
N SER A 189 -25.10 35.26 0.49
CA SER A 189 -24.43 36.40 1.11
C SER A 189 -24.21 36.12 2.60
N GLY A 190 -23.73 37.10 3.35
CA GLY A 190 -23.61 36.97 4.81
C GLY A 190 -24.95 36.76 5.52
N THR A 191 -26.06 37.24 4.95
CA THR A 191 -27.40 37.20 5.58
C THR A 191 -28.46 36.46 4.74
N GLU A 192 -28.09 35.91 3.60
CA GLU A 192 -29.02 35.17 2.73
C GLU A 192 -28.42 33.85 2.30
N LEU A 193 -29.26 32.83 2.26
CA LEU A 193 -28.95 31.50 1.75
C LEU A 193 -29.82 31.17 0.55
N TRP A 194 -29.27 30.42 -0.39
CA TRP A 194 -30.01 29.69 -1.40
C TRP A 194 -30.38 28.31 -0.85
N VAL A 195 -31.63 27.92 -1.04
CA VAL A 195 -32.13 26.59 -0.67
C VAL A 195 -32.68 25.92 -1.91
N LEU A 196 -32.09 24.86 -2.32
CA LEU A 196 -32.51 24.03 -3.45
C LEU A 196 -33.49 22.96 -2.96
N THR A 197 -34.61 22.85 -3.65
CA THR A 197 -35.63 21.85 -3.30
C THR A 197 -36.12 21.10 -4.51
N SER A 198 -36.90 20.03 -4.27
CA SER A 198 -37.58 19.32 -5.36
C SER A 198 -38.56 20.20 -6.18
N ASP A 199 -39.07 21.28 -5.65
CA ASP A 199 -40.13 22.06 -6.26
C ASP A 199 -39.73 23.50 -6.67
N GLY A 200 -38.49 23.90 -6.39
CA GLY A 200 -38.02 25.24 -6.73
C GLY A 200 -36.70 25.59 -6.07
N LEU A 201 -36.15 26.71 -6.49
CA LEU A 201 -35.08 27.41 -5.83
C LEU A 201 -35.69 28.46 -4.90
N PHE A 202 -35.18 28.51 -3.66
CA PHE A 202 -35.61 29.50 -2.68
C PHE A 202 -34.43 30.32 -2.20
N SER A 203 -34.66 31.57 -1.81
CA SER A 203 -33.75 32.27 -0.92
C SER A 203 -34.37 32.47 0.44
N VAL A 204 -33.57 32.46 1.49
CA VAL A 204 -33.96 32.74 2.85
C VAL A 204 -33.07 33.81 3.46
N ASP A 205 -33.67 34.84 4.05
CA ASP A 205 -32.94 35.76 4.90
C ASP A 205 -32.76 35.13 6.28
N THR A 206 -31.51 34.99 6.71
CA THR A 206 -31.17 34.24 7.93
C THR A 206 -31.57 34.93 9.23
N ARG A 207 -31.83 36.26 9.19
CA ARG A 207 -32.21 37.04 10.35
C ARG A 207 -33.73 37.14 10.49
N THR A 208 -34.40 37.43 9.37
CA THR A 208 -35.86 37.62 9.37
C THR A 208 -36.63 36.34 9.17
N LEU A 209 -35.95 35.27 8.71
CA LEU A 209 -36.54 33.99 8.27
C LEU A 209 -37.59 34.16 7.16
N ALA A 210 -37.44 35.21 6.34
CA ALA A 210 -38.26 35.43 5.17
C ALA A 210 -37.80 34.58 4.00
N PHE A 211 -38.71 33.76 3.47
CA PHE A 211 -38.47 32.92 2.30
C PHE A 211 -39.02 33.57 1.04
N ARG A 212 -38.28 33.45 -0.05
CA ARG A 212 -38.69 33.86 -1.39
C ARG A 212 -38.56 32.69 -2.37
N ASN A 213 -39.63 32.38 -3.08
CA ASN A 213 -39.70 31.31 -4.07
C ASN A 213 -39.30 31.81 -5.46
N TYR A 214 -38.49 31.03 -6.17
CA TYR A 214 -38.11 31.18 -7.57
C TYR A 214 -38.49 29.89 -8.30
N PRO A 215 -39.76 29.78 -8.73
CA PRO A 215 -40.26 28.53 -9.31
C PRO A 215 -39.48 28.17 -10.56
N TYR A 216 -39.27 26.89 -10.74
CA TYR A 216 -38.65 26.38 -11.98
C TYR A 216 -39.49 26.72 -13.21
N PRO A 217 -38.86 26.94 -14.38
CA PRO A 217 -39.60 27.03 -15.62
C PRO A 217 -40.38 25.73 -15.82
N THR A 218 -41.54 25.84 -16.54
CA THR A 218 -42.42 24.68 -16.79
C THR A 218 -41.64 23.58 -17.55
N ILE A 219 -41.16 22.60 -16.83
CA ILE A 219 -40.39 21.44 -17.32
C ILE A 219 -41.24 20.22 -16.99
N THR A 220 -41.55 19.39 -17.99
CA THR A 220 -42.51 18.29 -17.87
C THR A 220 -42.04 17.10 -17.03
N ASP A 221 -40.73 16.95 -16.79
CA ASP A 221 -40.17 15.77 -16.12
C ASP A 221 -39.10 16.14 -15.08
N PHE A 222 -39.40 17.08 -14.20
CA PHE A 222 -38.47 17.50 -13.18
C PHE A 222 -38.56 16.61 -11.93
N PHE A 223 -37.80 15.55 -11.89
CA PHE A 223 -37.56 14.75 -10.68
C PHE A 223 -36.11 14.96 -10.20
N GLY A 224 -35.95 15.66 -9.08
CA GLY A 224 -34.71 15.66 -8.32
C GLY A 224 -33.61 16.56 -8.86
N ALA A 225 -33.60 17.83 -8.48
CA ALA A 225 -32.41 18.64 -8.53
C ALA A 225 -31.40 18.08 -7.47
N HIS A 226 -30.21 17.88 -7.91
CA HIS A 226 -29.12 17.54 -7.00
C HIS A 226 -28.28 18.76 -6.78
N LEU A 227 -27.27 18.97 -6.45
CA LEU A 227 -26.39 20.05 -6.05
C LEU A 227 -26.55 21.33 -6.88
N TYR A 228 -26.24 22.47 -6.31
CA TYR A 228 -26.11 23.73 -7.01
C TYR A 228 -24.83 24.49 -6.62
N TYR A 229 -24.43 25.38 -7.50
CA TYR A 229 -23.30 26.28 -7.24
C TYR A 229 -23.73 27.74 -7.51
N ALA A 230 -23.44 28.62 -6.54
CA ALA A 230 -23.66 30.04 -6.71
C ALA A 230 -22.34 30.74 -7.00
N GLU A 231 -22.23 31.31 -8.19
CA GLU A 231 -21.05 32.07 -8.56
C GLU A 231 -21.15 33.55 -8.14
N PRO A 232 -19.99 34.26 -7.97
CA PRO A 232 -19.97 35.67 -7.55
C PRO A 232 -20.77 36.63 -8.44
N GLY A 233 -21.06 36.25 -9.70
CA GLY A 233 -21.82 37.03 -10.64
C GLY A 233 -23.35 37.02 -10.43
N GLY A 234 -23.88 36.38 -9.37
CA GLY A 234 -25.30 36.30 -9.06
C GLY A 234 -26.03 35.19 -9.82
N LYS A 235 -25.34 34.30 -10.51
CA LYS A 235 -25.89 33.13 -11.18
C LYS A 235 -25.86 31.91 -10.28
N VAL A 236 -26.97 31.18 -10.27
CA VAL A 236 -27.10 29.90 -9.57
C VAL A 236 -27.21 28.78 -10.59
N TRP A 237 -26.28 27.86 -10.53
CA TRP A 237 -26.21 26.72 -11.43
C TRP A 237 -26.71 25.46 -10.73
N ILE A 238 -27.56 24.71 -11.40
CA ILE A 238 -28.24 23.55 -10.82
C ILE A 238 -28.12 22.38 -11.80
N GLY A 239 -27.66 21.24 -11.31
CA GLY A 239 -27.73 19.99 -12.06
C GLY A 239 -29.11 19.34 -11.81
N THR A 240 -29.73 18.80 -12.84
CA THR A 240 -31.08 18.25 -12.76
C THR A 240 -31.15 16.79 -13.18
N TYR A 241 -32.25 16.16 -12.81
CA TYR A 241 -32.56 14.78 -13.18
C TYR A 241 -33.49 14.75 -14.39
N GLY A 242 -32.89 14.78 -15.60
CA GLY A 242 -33.65 14.71 -16.88
C GLY A 242 -33.86 16.04 -17.62
N SER A 243 -33.27 17.15 -17.14
CA SER A 243 -33.37 18.45 -17.79
C SER A 243 -32.03 19.18 -17.96
N GLY A 244 -30.91 18.46 -17.80
CA GLY A 244 -29.58 19.03 -17.96
C GLY A 244 -29.18 20.01 -16.87
N ILE A 245 -28.62 21.15 -17.26
CA ILE A 245 -28.16 22.20 -16.35
C ILE A 245 -29.12 23.39 -16.41
N LEU A 246 -29.66 23.78 -15.25
CA LEU A 246 -30.40 25.00 -15.09
C LEU A 246 -29.50 26.12 -14.55
N CYS A 247 -29.72 27.34 -15.05
CA CYS A 247 -29.09 28.55 -14.53
C CYS A 247 -30.14 29.57 -14.16
N TYR A 248 -30.15 30.01 -12.93
CA TYR A 248 -30.91 31.17 -12.51
C TYR A 248 -30.02 32.41 -12.43
N ASP A 249 -30.27 33.44 -13.23
CA ASP A 249 -29.60 34.73 -13.16
C ASP A 249 -30.38 35.62 -12.20
N ALA A 250 -29.87 35.82 -10.98
CA ALA A 250 -30.54 36.57 -9.93
C ALA A 250 -30.60 38.09 -10.23
N GLN A 251 -29.72 38.61 -11.09
CA GLN A 251 -29.75 40.02 -11.51
C GLN A 251 -30.78 40.22 -12.61
N ALA A 252 -30.84 39.30 -13.57
CA ALA A 252 -31.83 39.40 -14.66
C ALA A 252 -33.21 38.81 -14.30
N GLY A 253 -33.33 38.08 -13.21
CA GLY A 253 -34.54 37.41 -12.76
C GLY A 253 -35.08 36.35 -13.72
N ARG A 254 -34.21 35.70 -14.47
CA ARG A 254 -34.62 34.73 -15.51
C ARG A 254 -33.87 33.44 -15.43
N TRP A 255 -34.52 32.39 -15.88
CA TRP A 255 -33.96 31.04 -16.04
C TRP A 255 -33.38 30.82 -17.44
N ALA A 256 -32.32 30.03 -17.51
CA ALA A 256 -31.77 29.44 -18.73
C ALA A 256 -31.60 27.94 -18.52
N ASN A 257 -31.80 27.16 -19.56
CA ASN A 257 -31.61 25.71 -19.55
C ASN A 257 -30.57 25.31 -20.60
N PHE A 258 -29.71 24.39 -20.24
CA PHE A 258 -28.65 23.85 -21.09
C PHE A 258 -28.72 22.32 -21.07
N HIS A 259 -29.14 21.75 -22.21
CA HIS A 259 -29.27 20.31 -22.38
C HIS A 259 -27.93 19.67 -22.72
N THR A 260 -27.63 18.53 -22.13
CA THR A 260 -26.41 17.77 -22.46
C THR A 260 -26.54 17.16 -23.86
N PRO A 261 -25.51 17.28 -24.71
CA PRO A 261 -25.52 16.60 -26.01
C PRO A 261 -25.73 15.09 -25.85
N ALA A 262 -26.57 14.49 -26.70
CA ALA A 262 -26.85 13.05 -26.67
C ALA A 262 -25.59 12.16 -26.87
N SER A 263 -24.55 12.73 -27.48
CA SER A 263 -23.21 12.09 -27.57
C SER A 263 -22.50 11.95 -26.21
N ILE A 264 -22.90 12.75 -25.20
CA ILE A 264 -22.28 12.76 -23.87
C ILE A 264 -23.17 12.00 -22.87
N SER A 265 -24.47 12.32 -22.78
CA SER A 265 -25.43 11.65 -21.89
C SER A 265 -26.78 11.49 -22.60
N LEU A 266 -27.40 10.30 -22.43
CA LEU A 266 -28.70 10.02 -23.07
C LEU A 266 -29.88 10.51 -22.27
N ASN A 267 -29.74 10.62 -20.94
CA ASN A 267 -30.89 10.84 -20.04
C ASN A 267 -30.92 12.25 -19.48
N ASP A 268 -30.03 13.13 -19.94
CA ASP A 268 -29.92 14.53 -19.46
C ASP A 268 -29.90 14.68 -17.92
N ILE A 269 -29.41 13.61 -17.22
CA ILE A 269 -29.26 13.57 -15.78
C ILE A 269 -27.88 14.15 -15.44
N VAL A 270 -27.87 15.22 -14.64
CA VAL A 270 -26.66 15.93 -14.28
C VAL A 270 -26.65 16.17 -12.78
N TYR A 271 -25.61 15.66 -12.12
CA TYR A 271 -25.35 15.91 -10.70
C TYR A 271 -24.39 17.09 -10.54
N GLY A 272 -24.61 17.84 -9.52
CA GLY A 272 -23.87 18.94 -8.94
C GLY A 272 -22.90 19.72 -9.78
N PRO A 273 -23.04 21.04 -9.83
CA PRO A 273 -21.95 21.89 -10.25
C PRO A 273 -20.86 21.97 -9.18
N ARG A 274 -19.62 21.79 -9.61
CA ARG A 274 -18.42 22.13 -8.83
C ARG A 274 -17.53 23.06 -9.66
N PRO A 275 -16.93 24.10 -9.09
CA PRO A 275 -16.00 24.96 -9.82
C PRO A 275 -14.75 24.15 -10.20
N PHE A 276 -14.33 24.31 -11.46
CA PHE A 276 -13.10 23.67 -11.94
C PHE A 276 -11.99 24.69 -12.18
N SER A 277 -12.16 25.60 -13.12
CA SER A 277 -11.17 26.65 -13.44
C SER A 277 -11.81 27.79 -14.19
N GLY A 278 -11.63 29.02 -13.71
CA GLY A 278 -12.26 30.21 -14.31
C GLY A 278 -13.77 30.06 -14.42
N ASP A 279 -14.29 30.15 -15.63
CA ASP A 279 -15.73 30.03 -15.92
C ASP A 279 -16.16 28.59 -16.23
N THR A 280 -15.32 27.61 -16.00
CA THR A 280 -15.61 26.21 -16.22
C THR A 280 -16.14 25.55 -14.96
N LEU A 281 -17.32 24.95 -15.06
CA LEU A 281 -17.94 24.11 -14.04
C LEU A 281 -17.79 22.64 -14.42
N MET A 282 -17.60 21.78 -13.44
CA MET A 282 -17.63 20.33 -13.63
C MET A 282 -18.90 19.74 -13.03
N TYR A 283 -19.44 18.76 -13.72
CA TYR A 283 -20.64 18.02 -13.35
C TYR A 283 -20.39 16.53 -13.55
N CYS A 284 -21.15 15.70 -12.89
CA CYS A 284 -21.23 14.29 -13.27
C CYS A 284 -22.60 13.93 -13.81
N THR A 285 -22.60 12.98 -14.73
CA THR A 285 -23.78 12.24 -15.15
C THR A 285 -23.69 10.83 -14.58
N PRO A 286 -24.73 10.00 -14.57
CA PRO A 286 -24.59 8.61 -14.17
C PRO A 286 -23.50 7.86 -14.96
N GLU A 287 -23.19 8.38 -16.14
CA GLU A 287 -22.33 7.69 -17.11
C GLU A 287 -20.92 8.28 -17.22
N THR A 288 -20.72 9.57 -16.90
CA THR A 288 -19.42 10.24 -17.11
C THR A 288 -19.32 11.56 -16.36
N ILE A 289 -18.13 12.17 -16.41
CA ILE A 289 -17.92 13.54 -15.94
C ILE A 289 -17.88 14.48 -17.12
N ILE A 290 -18.57 15.60 -17.00
CA ILE A 290 -18.67 16.65 -18.01
C ILE A 290 -18.15 17.99 -17.48
N PHE A 291 -17.67 18.80 -18.39
CA PHE A 291 -17.28 20.17 -18.12
C PHE A 291 -18.19 21.09 -18.92
N PHE A 292 -18.52 22.20 -18.33
CA PHE A 292 -19.36 23.21 -18.93
C PHE A 292 -18.71 24.60 -18.84
N ASP A 293 -18.45 25.21 -19.98
CA ASP A 293 -18.01 26.60 -20.05
C ASP A 293 -19.22 27.51 -19.86
N SER A 294 -19.36 28.12 -18.69
CA SER A 294 -20.53 28.93 -18.30
C SER A 294 -20.65 30.24 -19.10
N ARG A 295 -19.57 30.72 -19.75
CA ARG A 295 -19.61 31.89 -20.63
C ARG A 295 -20.08 31.54 -22.04
N LYS A 296 -19.59 30.44 -22.58
CA LYS A 296 -19.92 30.00 -23.95
C LYS A 296 -21.16 29.17 -24.02
N GLY A 297 -21.62 28.60 -22.89
CA GLY A 297 -22.75 27.68 -22.87
C GLY A 297 -22.45 26.35 -23.56
N VAL A 298 -21.18 25.90 -23.56
CA VAL A 298 -20.74 24.72 -24.30
C VAL A 298 -20.27 23.62 -23.35
N PHE A 299 -20.76 22.41 -23.61
CA PHE A 299 -20.28 21.19 -22.93
C PHE A 299 -19.05 20.62 -23.62
N PHE A 300 -18.15 20.09 -22.82
CA PHE A 300 -17.06 19.27 -23.29
C PHE A 300 -16.75 18.18 -22.26
N SER A 301 -16.25 17.05 -22.74
CA SER A 301 -15.80 15.97 -21.87
C SER A 301 -14.39 15.58 -22.31
N PRO A 302 -13.42 15.54 -21.40
CA PRO A 302 -12.08 15.03 -21.69
C PRO A 302 -12.06 13.51 -21.69
N PHE A 303 -13.21 12.87 -21.37
CA PHE A 303 -13.31 11.42 -21.31
C PHE A 303 -13.86 10.86 -22.64
N PRO A 304 -13.48 9.62 -23.01
CA PRO A 304 -13.99 9.01 -24.23
C PRO A 304 -15.52 8.96 -24.22
N THR A 305 -16.11 9.21 -25.38
CA THR A 305 -17.55 9.10 -25.57
C THR A 305 -18.02 7.65 -25.36
N ARG A 306 -19.33 7.46 -25.17
CA ARG A 306 -19.97 6.16 -24.89
C ARG A 306 -19.57 5.04 -25.88
N THR A 307 -19.23 5.39 -27.12
CA THR A 307 -18.77 4.47 -28.16
C THR A 307 -17.32 4.02 -28.03
N GLU A 308 -16.50 4.76 -27.26
CA GLU A 308 -15.06 4.50 -27.06
C GLU A 308 -14.72 4.08 -25.63
N ARG A 309 -15.72 3.71 -24.82
CA ARG A 309 -15.52 3.37 -23.41
C ARG A 309 -14.49 2.27 -23.24
N SER A 310 -13.45 2.56 -22.52
CA SER A 310 -12.62 1.52 -21.92
C SER A 310 -13.47 0.76 -20.90
N ARG A 311 -13.32 -0.56 -20.82
CA ARG A 311 -14.04 -1.46 -19.90
C ARG A 311 -13.86 -1.14 -18.40
N ASP A 312 -13.19 -0.06 -18.09
CA ASP A 312 -12.62 0.20 -16.78
C ASP A 312 -13.31 1.34 -15.99
N LEU A 313 -14.13 2.23 -16.61
CA LEU A 313 -15.00 3.15 -15.86
C LEU A 313 -16.19 2.38 -15.29
N PRO A 314 -16.56 2.58 -14.02
CA PRO A 314 -17.79 1.99 -13.51
C PRO A 314 -18.95 2.42 -14.40
N GLU A 315 -19.72 1.45 -14.89
CA GLU A 315 -20.72 1.68 -15.92
C GLU A 315 -21.88 2.59 -15.48
N GLU A 316 -22.05 2.80 -14.16
CA GLU A 316 -23.15 3.60 -13.60
C GLU A 316 -22.80 4.18 -12.24
N GLY A 317 -23.42 5.31 -11.86
CA GLY A 317 -23.58 5.74 -10.48
C GLY A 317 -22.66 6.85 -9.99
N PHE A 318 -22.15 7.75 -10.82
CA PHE A 318 -21.47 8.96 -10.32
C PHE A 318 -22.46 9.86 -9.57
N ARG A 319 -22.10 10.31 -8.36
CA ARG A 319 -22.98 11.07 -7.47
C ARG A 319 -22.44 12.42 -7.05
N ASP A 320 -21.16 12.51 -6.68
CA ASP A 320 -20.55 13.75 -6.21
C ASP A 320 -19.11 13.85 -6.75
N LEU A 321 -18.61 15.07 -6.84
CA LEU A 321 -17.28 15.39 -7.34
C LEU A 321 -16.53 16.30 -6.37
N ALA A 322 -15.25 16.05 -6.22
CA ALA A 322 -14.34 16.96 -5.53
C ALA A 322 -13.04 17.14 -6.31
N ARG A 323 -12.47 18.32 -6.19
CA ARG A 323 -11.15 18.64 -6.75
C ARG A 323 -10.13 18.80 -5.64
N GLN A 324 -8.98 18.14 -5.80
CA GLN A 324 -7.85 18.25 -4.88
C GLN A 324 -6.57 18.52 -5.68
N GLY A 325 -6.17 19.77 -5.78
CA GLY A 325 -5.08 20.17 -6.66
C GLY A 325 -5.38 19.90 -8.13
N SER A 326 -4.56 19.06 -8.76
CA SER A 326 -4.77 18.55 -10.13
C SER A 326 -5.68 17.34 -10.22
N LEU A 327 -5.99 16.69 -9.11
CA LEU A 327 -6.79 15.46 -9.07
C LEU A 327 -8.28 15.76 -8.98
N LEU A 328 -9.07 14.91 -9.62
CA LEU A 328 -10.51 14.86 -9.44
C LEU A 328 -10.88 13.56 -8.71
N TRP A 329 -11.85 13.69 -7.84
CA TRP A 329 -12.41 12.58 -7.09
C TRP A 329 -13.90 12.49 -7.40
N ALA A 330 -14.37 11.28 -7.67
CA ALA A 330 -15.79 11.04 -7.89
C ALA A 330 -16.31 9.96 -6.94
N SER A 331 -17.45 10.24 -6.34
CA SER A 331 -18.21 9.26 -5.57
C SER A 331 -19.09 8.44 -6.50
N THR A 332 -19.15 7.12 -6.28
CA THR A 332 -19.97 6.21 -7.08
C THR A 332 -20.65 5.14 -6.22
N ASP A 333 -21.57 4.39 -6.81
CA ASP A 333 -22.17 3.20 -6.18
C ASP A 333 -21.20 1.99 -6.10
N LYS A 334 -20.08 2.06 -6.79
CA LYS A 334 -19.10 0.95 -6.89
C LYS A 334 -17.74 1.29 -6.27
N GLY A 335 -17.62 2.43 -5.60
CA GLY A 335 -16.42 2.88 -4.92
C GLY A 335 -16.09 4.35 -5.10
N LEU A 336 -14.92 4.74 -4.64
CA LEU A 336 -14.32 6.05 -4.81
C LEU A 336 -13.42 6.03 -6.05
N VAL A 337 -13.68 6.90 -7.01
CA VAL A 337 -12.89 6.98 -8.24
C VAL A 337 -11.95 8.17 -8.17
N LYS A 338 -10.65 7.89 -8.22
CA LYS A 338 -9.59 8.87 -8.43
C LYS A 338 -9.41 9.07 -9.92
N ILE A 339 -9.49 10.29 -10.37
CA ILE A 339 -9.29 10.65 -11.76
C ILE A 339 -8.09 11.58 -11.82
N MET A 340 -7.12 11.18 -12.59
CA MET A 340 -5.96 12.00 -12.89
C MET A 340 -6.21 12.64 -14.25
N PRO A 341 -6.56 13.95 -14.30
CA PRO A 341 -6.50 14.68 -15.55
C PRO A 341 -5.07 14.51 -16.05
N GLN A 342 -4.92 14.08 -17.27
CA GLN A 342 -3.61 13.82 -17.84
C GLN A 342 -2.69 15.00 -17.53
N GLN A 343 -1.71 14.80 -16.66
CA GLN A 343 -0.53 15.64 -16.73
C GLN A 343 0.01 15.42 -18.13
N ASP A 344 0.34 16.48 -18.87
CA ASP A 344 0.93 16.45 -20.23
C ASP A 344 2.23 15.62 -20.34
N LEU A 345 2.53 14.83 -19.33
CA LEU A 345 3.74 14.03 -19.20
C LEU A 345 3.78 12.87 -20.19
N PHE A 346 2.69 12.10 -20.31
CA PHE A 346 2.60 10.93 -21.21
C PHE A 346 1.52 11.20 -22.27
N ARG A 347 1.87 11.85 -23.35
CA ARG A 347 0.93 12.18 -24.42
C ARG A 347 0.68 10.98 -25.30
N PHE A 348 -0.57 10.53 -25.38
CA PHE A 348 -0.99 9.50 -26.30
C PHE A 348 -1.21 10.10 -27.70
N HIS A 349 -0.70 9.42 -28.70
CA HIS A 349 -0.88 9.76 -30.11
C HIS A 349 -1.57 8.58 -30.81
N PRO A 350 -2.85 8.72 -31.19
CA PRO A 350 -3.55 7.66 -31.90
C PRO A 350 -3.01 7.48 -33.31
N LEU A 351 -3.00 6.24 -33.78
CA LEU A 351 -2.73 5.90 -35.16
C LEU A 351 -4.02 5.52 -35.87
N PRO A 352 -4.11 5.72 -37.19
CA PRO A 352 -5.27 5.28 -37.97
C PRO A 352 -5.49 3.77 -37.81
N SER A 353 -6.75 3.36 -37.60
CA SER A 353 -7.11 1.93 -37.60
C SER A 353 -6.82 1.28 -38.97
N PRO A 354 -6.27 0.05 -39.05
CA PRO A 354 -6.18 -1.00 -37.99
C PRO A 354 -4.81 -1.13 -37.34
N TYR A 355 -3.98 -0.13 -37.35
CA TYR A 355 -2.58 -0.24 -36.94
C TYR A 355 -2.39 -0.34 -35.42
N ASN A 356 -1.64 -1.37 -35.01
CA ASN A 356 -1.22 -1.59 -33.61
C ASN A 356 0.32 -1.72 -33.59
N PRO A 357 1.08 -0.66 -33.28
CA PRO A 357 2.52 -0.67 -33.37
C PRO A 357 3.13 -1.51 -32.26
N SER A 358 4.06 -2.39 -32.58
CA SER A 358 4.89 -3.09 -31.61
C SER A 358 6.16 -2.31 -31.24
N ARG A 359 6.56 -1.34 -32.07
CA ARG A 359 7.76 -0.51 -31.93
C ARG A 359 7.56 0.87 -32.53
N VAL A 360 8.25 1.83 -31.95
CA VAL A 360 8.27 3.23 -32.41
C VAL A 360 9.72 3.69 -32.42
N TYR A 361 10.14 4.32 -33.52
CA TYR A 361 11.45 4.93 -33.67
C TYR A 361 11.31 6.33 -34.25
N ARG A 362 12.15 7.26 -33.83
CA ARG A 362 12.28 8.55 -34.48
C ARG A 362 13.60 8.64 -35.22
N SER A 363 13.56 8.86 -36.52
CA SER A 363 14.77 9.05 -37.33
C SER A 363 15.52 10.31 -36.93
N LYS A 364 16.82 10.20 -36.81
CA LYS A 364 17.73 11.33 -36.54
C LYS A 364 17.90 12.23 -37.76
N LEU A 365 17.84 11.65 -38.97
CA LEU A 365 18.00 12.36 -40.21
C LEU A 365 16.77 13.13 -40.64
N THR A 366 15.59 12.49 -40.62
CA THR A 366 14.35 13.01 -41.22
C THR A 366 13.35 13.52 -40.18
N ALA A 367 13.59 13.26 -38.87
CA ALA A 367 12.68 13.50 -37.77
C ALA A 367 11.31 12.79 -37.91
N LYS A 368 11.19 11.85 -38.86
CA LYS A 368 10.01 11.04 -39.08
C LYS A 368 9.90 9.92 -38.04
N LEU A 369 8.69 9.58 -37.65
CA LEU A 369 8.41 8.43 -36.81
C LEU A 369 8.18 7.19 -37.70
N LEU A 370 8.81 6.08 -37.32
CA LEU A 370 8.69 4.78 -37.95
C LEU A 370 8.02 3.83 -36.95
N PHE A 371 6.99 3.15 -37.41
CA PHE A 371 6.21 2.22 -36.64
C PHE A 371 6.29 0.81 -37.22
N GLY A 372 6.30 -0.19 -36.42
CA GLY A 372 6.17 -1.57 -36.84
C GLY A 372 4.94 -2.23 -36.21
N PRO A 373 4.46 -3.25 -36.82
CA PRO A 373 4.01 -3.51 -38.20
C PRO A 373 2.59 -2.98 -38.48
N PRO A 374 2.19 -2.84 -39.73
CA PRO A 374 3.04 -2.75 -40.94
C PRO A 374 3.89 -1.47 -40.87
N GLU A 375 5.04 -1.47 -41.53
CA GLU A 375 5.93 -0.31 -41.52
C GLU A 375 5.23 0.92 -42.00
N TYR A 376 5.13 1.83 -41.10
CA TYR A 376 4.39 3.05 -41.24
C TYR A 376 5.31 4.24 -40.98
N VAL A 377 5.38 5.16 -41.86
CA VAL A 377 6.19 6.36 -41.70
C VAL A 377 5.26 7.54 -41.49
N VAL A 378 5.34 8.18 -40.32
CA VAL A 378 4.57 9.39 -40.03
C VAL A 378 5.53 10.58 -40.04
N SER A 379 5.20 11.62 -40.77
CA SER A 379 5.93 12.90 -40.72
C SER A 379 5.44 13.75 -39.55
N ASP A 380 6.24 14.72 -39.08
CA ASP A 380 5.84 15.70 -38.06
C ASP A 380 4.57 16.52 -38.45
N LYS A 381 4.21 16.53 -39.71
CA LYS A 381 3.00 17.20 -40.24
C LYS A 381 1.76 16.28 -40.30
N GLY A 382 1.82 15.06 -39.75
CA GLY A 382 0.68 14.12 -39.70
C GLY A 382 0.44 13.35 -41.02
N ALA A 383 1.25 13.57 -42.03
CA ALA A 383 1.17 12.74 -43.27
C ALA A 383 1.81 11.38 -43.01
N SER A 384 1.12 10.30 -43.36
CA SER A 384 1.60 8.93 -43.21
C SER A 384 1.80 8.26 -44.57
N ALA A 385 2.84 7.43 -44.66
CA ALA A 385 3.12 6.64 -45.87
C ALA A 385 3.71 5.28 -45.46
N THR A 386 3.37 4.23 -46.19
CA THR A 386 3.97 2.89 -46.06
C THR A 386 5.37 2.87 -46.67
N VAL A 387 6.28 2.11 -46.07
CA VAL A 387 7.60 1.87 -46.69
C VAL A 387 7.45 1.01 -47.91
N LYS A 388 8.06 1.39 -49.02
CA LYS A 388 7.96 0.70 -50.30
C LYS A 388 9.25 -0.09 -50.60
N SER A 389 9.14 -1.23 -51.26
CA SER A 389 10.24 -1.91 -51.93
C SER A 389 10.18 -1.72 -53.42
N ARG A 390 11.18 -2.14 -54.17
CA ARG A 390 11.14 -2.15 -55.62
C ARG A 390 10.04 -3.07 -56.22
N GLU A 391 9.60 -4.04 -55.39
CA GLU A 391 8.59 -5.05 -55.79
C GLU A 391 7.17 -4.71 -55.27
N GLY A 392 6.95 -3.58 -54.62
CA GLY A 392 5.68 -3.19 -54.06
C GLY A 392 5.72 -2.78 -52.60
N GLU A 393 4.58 -2.94 -51.87
CA GLU A 393 4.54 -2.70 -50.39
C GLU A 393 5.38 -3.74 -49.67
N LEU A 394 6.22 -3.26 -48.73
CA LEU A 394 7.13 -4.10 -48.02
C LEU A 394 6.37 -4.92 -46.96
N GLN A 395 6.40 -6.26 -47.08
CA GLN A 395 5.94 -7.13 -45.99
C GLN A 395 7.12 -7.42 -45.05
N ILE A 396 7.10 -6.83 -43.87
CA ILE A 396 8.16 -7.02 -42.87
C ILE A 396 7.59 -7.77 -41.65
N SER A 397 8.49 -8.38 -40.92
CA SER A 397 8.24 -9.08 -39.63
C SER A 397 7.30 -8.31 -38.71
N PRO A 398 6.45 -8.98 -37.92
CA PRO A 398 5.67 -8.36 -36.86
C PRO A 398 6.52 -7.61 -35.81
N TYR A 399 7.86 -7.75 -35.87
CA TYR A 399 8.77 -7.10 -34.92
C TYR A 399 9.98 -6.45 -35.64
N PRO A 400 9.80 -5.43 -36.49
CA PRO A 400 10.90 -4.82 -37.20
C PRO A 400 11.85 -4.07 -36.26
N TYR A 401 13.11 -4.12 -36.59
CA TYR A 401 14.15 -3.32 -35.96
C TYR A 401 14.67 -2.31 -36.95
N PHE A 402 14.87 -1.09 -36.47
CA PHE A 402 15.43 0.02 -37.21
C PHE A 402 16.79 0.38 -36.63
N ALA A 403 17.79 0.45 -37.49
CA ALA A 403 19.12 0.95 -37.13
C ALA A 403 19.51 2.10 -38.06
N GLU A 404 19.99 3.19 -37.51
CA GLU A 404 20.38 4.39 -38.24
C GLU A 404 21.82 4.77 -37.88
N ALA A 405 22.64 4.95 -38.92
CA ALA A 405 24.01 5.44 -38.82
C ALA A 405 24.05 6.96 -38.66
N THR A 406 25.17 7.48 -38.23
CA THR A 406 25.39 8.93 -38.05
C THR A 406 25.35 9.73 -39.36
N ASP A 407 25.61 9.10 -40.50
CA ASP A 407 25.49 9.68 -41.84
C ASP A 407 24.07 9.64 -42.42
N GLY A 408 23.10 9.05 -41.67
CA GLY A 408 21.70 8.94 -42.04
C GLY A 408 21.36 7.71 -42.88
N GLN A 409 22.30 6.81 -43.14
CA GLN A 409 21.97 5.50 -43.67
C GLN A 409 21.18 4.70 -42.65
N ALA A 410 20.11 4.06 -43.09
CA ALA A 410 19.25 3.29 -42.20
C ALA A 410 19.03 1.86 -42.72
N TYR A 411 18.75 0.97 -41.79
CA TYR A 411 18.51 -0.43 -42.08
C TYR A 411 17.25 -0.92 -41.36
N LEU A 412 16.48 -1.74 -42.08
CA LEU A 412 15.27 -2.39 -41.59
C LEU A 412 15.47 -3.89 -41.57
N ASN A 413 15.00 -4.53 -40.54
CA ASN A 413 15.01 -5.98 -40.41
C ASN A 413 13.64 -6.55 -40.81
N GLY A 414 13.60 -7.44 -41.76
CA GLY A 414 12.45 -8.30 -42.05
C GLY A 414 12.53 -9.63 -41.30
N GLU A 415 11.57 -10.52 -41.52
CA GLU A 415 11.56 -11.82 -40.88
C GLU A 415 12.77 -12.68 -41.20
N GLU A 416 13.14 -12.78 -42.46
CA GLU A 416 14.33 -13.47 -42.95
C GLU A 416 15.19 -12.59 -43.86
N LYS A 417 15.00 -11.26 -43.81
CA LYS A 417 15.63 -10.32 -44.74
C LYS A 417 16.18 -9.10 -44.02
N LEU A 418 17.23 -8.52 -44.57
CA LEU A 418 17.78 -7.25 -44.18
C LEU A 418 17.64 -6.26 -45.34
N TYR A 419 17.24 -5.03 -45.04
CA TYR A 419 17.05 -4.00 -46.05
C TYR A 419 17.89 -2.75 -45.74
N ALA A 420 18.50 -2.17 -46.76
CA ALA A 420 18.99 -0.81 -46.75
C ALA A 420 17.83 0.15 -47.05
N TYR A 421 17.58 1.11 -46.16
CA TYR A 421 16.41 1.98 -46.20
C TYR A 421 16.80 3.43 -46.51
N ASP A 422 16.36 3.90 -47.68
CA ASP A 422 16.47 5.33 -48.04
C ASP A 422 15.29 6.09 -47.40
N GLN A 423 15.57 6.80 -46.33
CA GLN A 423 14.57 7.55 -45.59
C GLN A 423 13.98 8.74 -46.37
N ARG A 424 14.73 9.31 -47.34
CA ARG A 424 14.28 10.46 -48.14
C ARG A 424 13.24 10.02 -49.18
N ASN A 425 13.52 8.95 -49.87
CA ASN A 425 12.68 8.41 -50.92
C ASN A 425 11.65 7.38 -50.43
N ASN A 426 11.72 7.02 -49.14
CA ASN A 426 10.87 6.00 -48.51
C ASN A 426 10.98 4.64 -49.22
N LEU A 427 12.21 4.25 -49.62
CA LEU A 427 12.47 3.07 -50.38
C LEU A 427 13.43 2.11 -49.66
N ALA A 428 13.01 0.87 -49.46
CA ALA A 428 13.85 -0.21 -48.92
C ALA A 428 14.43 -1.07 -50.06
N THR A 429 15.70 -1.37 -49.98
CA THR A 429 16.41 -2.25 -50.96
C THR A 429 16.91 -3.46 -50.20
N GLU A 430 16.59 -4.66 -50.66
CA GLU A 430 16.99 -5.92 -50.07
C GLU A 430 18.50 -6.12 -50.14
N ILE A 431 19.08 -6.60 -49.06
CA ILE A 431 20.50 -6.99 -48.94
C ILE A 431 20.58 -8.51 -49.02
N SER A 432 21.35 -9.02 -50.01
CA SER A 432 21.57 -10.45 -50.15
C SER A 432 22.27 -11.03 -48.89
N LEU A 433 21.62 -12.01 -48.27
CA LEU A 433 22.16 -12.69 -47.11
C LEU A 433 22.94 -13.96 -47.51
N PRO A 434 23.95 -14.38 -46.71
CA PRO A 434 24.68 -15.61 -46.97
C PRO A 434 23.81 -16.87 -46.83
N PRO A 435 24.16 -18.05 -47.32
CA PRO A 435 23.44 -19.29 -47.04
C PRO A 435 23.33 -19.58 -45.56
N LYS A 436 22.18 -20.17 -45.11
CA LYS A 436 21.97 -20.57 -43.70
C LYS A 436 23.05 -21.56 -43.26
N ARG A 437 23.60 -21.36 -42.04
CA ARG A 437 24.55 -22.31 -41.42
C ARG A 437 23.88 -23.61 -41.07
N TRP A 438 22.61 -23.52 -40.58
CA TRP A 438 21.70 -24.65 -40.33
C TRP A 438 20.40 -24.49 -41.11
N PRO A 439 20.24 -25.24 -42.22
CA PRO A 439 19.14 -25.08 -43.13
C PRO A 439 17.75 -25.25 -42.51
N GLU A 440 17.64 -26.07 -41.46
CA GLU A 440 16.44 -26.34 -40.72
C GLU A 440 15.96 -25.16 -39.82
N ASN A 441 16.86 -24.26 -39.46
CA ASN A 441 16.58 -23.11 -38.60
C ASN A 441 16.24 -21.89 -39.46
N GLY A 442 15.25 -21.08 -39.01
CA GLY A 442 14.93 -19.82 -39.62
C GLY A 442 16.05 -18.79 -39.53
N TYR A 443 16.03 -17.81 -40.42
CA TYR A 443 16.98 -16.70 -40.33
C TYR A 443 16.66 -15.76 -39.21
N ALA A 444 15.41 -15.49 -38.91
CA ALA A 444 14.90 -14.57 -37.92
C ALA A 444 15.80 -13.34 -37.66
N VAL A 445 16.04 -12.57 -38.74
CA VAL A 445 16.92 -11.39 -38.74
C VAL A 445 16.30 -10.31 -37.82
N ARG A 446 16.96 -10.03 -36.71
CA ARG A 446 16.44 -9.12 -35.69
C ARG A 446 17.58 -8.32 -35.07
N ASN A 447 17.26 -7.14 -34.54
CA ASN A 447 18.18 -6.28 -33.78
C ASN A 447 19.53 -6.01 -34.51
N SER A 448 19.55 -4.95 -35.29
CA SER A 448 20.78 -4.47 -35.95
C SER A 448 21.40 -3.32 -35.17
N VAL A 449 22.73 -3.31 -35.12
CA VAL A 449 23.52 -2.20 -34.60
C VAL A 449 24.58 -1.80 -35.63
N ILE A 450 25.03 -0.55 -35.60
CA ILE A 450 26.01 -0.02 -36.53
C ILE A 450 27.23 0.43 -35.76
N ASP A 451 28.39 -0.03 -36.19
CA ASP A 451 29.64 0.34 -35.55
C ASP A 451 30.18 1.70 -36.09
N LYS A 452 31.24 2.20 -35.46
CA LYS A 452 31.89 3.47 -35.84
C LYS A 452 32.50 3.49 -37.25
N LYS A 453 32.65 2.34 -37.91
CA LYS A 453 33.08 2.23 -39.29
C LYS A 453 31.93 2.11 -40.29
N GLY A 454 30.69 2.17 -39.81
CA GLY A 454 29.48 2.03 -40.61
C GLY A 454 29.12 0.57 -40.93
N ILE A 455 29.82 -0.40 -40.37
CA ILE A 455 29.49 -1.83 -40.54
C ILE A 455 28.22 -2.14 -39.74
N VAL A 456 27.31 -2.84 -40.40
CA VAL A 456 26.04 -3.28 -39.78
C VAL A 456 26.21 -4.67 -39.21
N TRP A 457 25.95 -4.79 -37.94
CA TRP A 457 25.97 -6.04 -37.20
C TRP A 457 24.54 -6.44 -36.87
N THR A 458 24.13 -7.60 -37.31
CA THR A 458 22.71 -8.03 -37.20
C THR A 458 22.64 -9.43 -36.61
N ARG A 459 21.70 -9.61 -35.70
CA ARG A 459 21.42 -10.92 -35.13
C ARG A 459 20.57 -11.73 -36.12
N ALA A 460 21.01 -12.92 -36.45
CA ALA A 460 20.27 -13.91 -37.22
C ALA A 460 19.86 -15.09 -36.31
N ALA A 461 19.11 -14.80 -35.25
CA ALA A 461 18.64 -15.76 -34.26
C ALA A 461 19.65 -16.90 -33.96
N GLU A 462 19.31 -18.11 -34.28
CA GLU A 462 20.15 -19.30 -34.09
C GLU A 462 21.31 -19.42 -35.07
N GLN A 463 21.31 -18.67 -36.16
CA GLN A 463 22.36 -18.69 -37.20
C GLN A 463 23.64 -17.94 -36.77
N GLY A 464 23.55 -17.02 -35.82
CA GLY A 464 24.64 -16.21 -35.28
C GLY A 464 24.55 -14.72 -35.62
N ILE A 465 25.68 -14.07 -35.79
CA ILE A 465 25.77 -12.64 -36.13
C ILE A 465 26.19 -12.47 -37.58
N LEU A 466 25.41 -11.72 -38.33
CA LEU A 466 25.69 -11.25 -39.65
C LEU A 466 26.45 -9.93 -39.59
N ARG A 467 27.49 -9.80 -40.40
CA ARG A 467 28.25 -8.59 -40.64
C ARG A 467 28.04 -8.13 -42.06
N TYR A 468 27.41 -6.94 -42.25
CA TYR A 468 27.24 -6.32 -43.55
C TYR A 468 28.13 -5.11 -43.70
N ASP A 469 28.92 -5.09 -44.73
CA ASP A 469 29.76 -3.97 -45.15
C ASP A 469 29.08 -3.17 -46.25
N PRO A 470 28.53 -1.96 -45.97
CA PRO A 470 27.76 -1.19 -46.93
C PRO A 470 28.64 -0.66 -48.11
N VAL A 471 29.93 -0.47 -47.88
CA VAL A 471 30.88 0.01 -48.91
C VAL A 471 31.17 -1.11 -49.94
N LYS A 472 31.43 -2.31 -49.44
CA LYS A 472 31.67 -3.47 -50.26
C LYS A 472 30.40 -4.16 -50.77
N LYS A 473 29.28 -3.87 -50.13
CA LYS A 473 27.99 -4.55 -50.33
C LYS A 473 28.02 -6.05 -50.07
N GLU A 474 28.88 -6.48 -49.15
CA GLU A 474 29.09 -7.87 -48.75
C GLU A 474 28.49 -8.17 -47.42
N CYS A 475 27.78 -9.30 -47.30
CA CYS A 475 27.19 -9.81 -46.10
C CYS A 475 27.70 -11.21 -45.78
N HIS A 476 28.23 -11.43 -44.60
CA HIS A 476 28.70 -12.76 -44.15
C HIS A 476 28.50 -12.95 -42.66
N PHE A 477 28.51 -14.19 -42.21
CA PHE A 477 28.52 -14.51 -40.79
C PHE A 477 29.87 -14.19 -40.18
N GLU A 478 29.87 -13.51 -39.02
CA GLU A 478 31.08 -13.29 -38.24
C GLU A 478 31.52 -14.59 -37.57
N GLU A 479 32.80 -14.91 -37.70
CA GLU A 479 33.38 -16.04 -37.01
C GLU A 479 34.01 -15.62 -35.67
N GLY A 480 34.17 -16.56 -34.73
CA GLY A 480 34.70 -16.26 -33.39
C GLY A 480 33.65 -15.84 -32.35
N ILE A 481 32.40 -15.72 -32.74
CA ILE A 481 31.27 -15.56 -31.83
C ILE A 481 30.69 -16.94 -31.55
N PRO A 482 30.48 -17.32 -30.25
CA PRO A 482 29.92 -18.61 -29.92
C PRO A 482 28.50 -18.73 -30.49
N THR A 483 28.35 -19.61 -31.45
CA THR A 483 27.07 -19.99 -32.02
C THR A 483 26.89 -21.47 -31.81
N ALA A 484 25.79 -21.87 -31.22
CA ALA A 484 25.37 -23.25 -31.11
C ALA A 484 23.99 -23.41 -31.70
N ARG A 485 23.72 -24.58 -32.27
CA ARG A 485 22.41 -24.92 -32.88
C ARG A 485 21.24 -24.67 -31.94
N ASP A 486 21.47 -24.72 -30.60
CA ASP A 486 20.44 -24.62 -29.56
C ASP A 486 20.55 -23.32 -28.75
N LYS A 487 21.39 -22.35 -29.13
CA LYS A 487 21.61 -21.10 -28.38
C LYS A 487 21.13 -19.90 -29.15
N GLN A 488 20.06 -19.29 -28.67
CA GLN A 488 19.50 -18.10 -29.28
C GLN A 488 20.16 -16.83 -28.72
N ILE A 489 20.64 -15.96 -29.59
CA ILE A 489 21.06 -14.59 -29.21
C ILE A 489 19.81 -13.75 -29.11
N ASN A 490 19.46 -13.25 -27.93
CA ASN A 490 18.24 -12.46 -27.71
C ASN A 490 18.47 -10.95 -27.78
N ALA A 491 19.61 -10.48 -27.36
CA ALA A 491 19.95 -9.06 -27.35
C ALA A 491 21.35 -8.81 -27.95
N LEU A 492 21.49 -7.69 -28.65
CA LEU A 492 22.72 -7.23 -29.27
C LEU A 492 22.88 -5.72 -29.03
N TYR A 493 24.04 -5.31 -28.57
CA TYR A 493 24.41 -3.91 -28.42
C TYR A 493 25.85 -3.68 -28.86
N TYR A 494 26.11 -2.56 -29.57
CA TYR A 494 27.45 -2.11 -29.92
C TYR A 494 27.93 -1.04 -28.93
N GLU A 495 29.01 -1.29 -28.23
CA GLU A 495 29.66 -0.35 -27.34
C GLU A 495 30.81 0.40 -28.04
N PRO A 496 30.62 1.74 -28.27
CA PRO A 496 31.58 2.48 -29.12
C PRO A 496 32.97 2.66 -28.52
N ARG A 497 33.07 2.82 -27.19
CA ARG A 497 34.32 3.10 -26.49
C ARG A 497 35.28 1.92 -26.49
N SER A 498 34.76 0.73 -26.25
CA SER A 498 35.54 -0.51 -26.29
C SER A 498 35.58 -1.19 -27.64
N HIS A 499 34.85 -0.65 -28.65
CA HIS A 499 34.66 -1.22 -29.95
C HIS A 499 34.29 -2.71 -29.90
N SER A 500 33.25 -3.01 -29.12
CA SER A 500 32.81 -4.37 -28.85
C SER A 500 31.33 -4.59 -29.04
N LEU A 501 30.95 -5.81 -29.39
CA LEU A 501 29.57 -6.26 -29.41
C LEU A 501 29.25 -6.98 -28.13
N TRP A 502 28.13 -6.60 -27.50
CA TRP A 502 27.59 -7.21 -26.31
C TRP A 502 26.40 -8.08 -26.70
N LEU A 503 26.48 -9.36 -26.35
CA LEU A 503 25.57 -10.40 -26.83
C LEU A 503 24.92 -11.07 -25.63
N GLY A 504 23.59 -10.96 -25.53
CA GLY A 504 22.80 -11.68 -24.53
C GLY A 504 22.29 -13.00 -25.11
N LEU A 505 22.77 -14.13 -24.62
CA LEU A 505 22.31 -15.45 -25.04
C LEU A 505 21.24 -15.97 -24.09
N GLU A 506 20.26 -16.66 -24.62
CA GLU A 506 19.19 -17.29 -23.87
C GLU A 506 19.77 -18.39 -22.95
N PHE A 507 19.52 -18.29 -21.67
CA PHE A 507 19.97 -19.22 -20.61
C PHE A 507 21.48 -19.48 -20.53
N ASP A 508 22.32 -18.75 -21.29
CA ASP A 508 23.76 -18.94 -21.35
C ASP A 508 24.58 -17.71 -20.91
N GLY A 509 23.89 -16.59 -20.64
CA GLY A 509 24.51 -15.40 -20.07
C GLY A 509 25.00 -14.38 -21.09
N LEU A 510 26.03 -13.64 -20.72
CA LEU A 510 26.56 -12.49 -21.45
C LEU A 510 27.88 -12.81 -22.11
N TYR A 511 27.99 -12.48 -23.40
CA TYR A 511 29.23 -12.55 -24.19
C TYR A 511 29.61 -11.17 -24.71
N VAL A 512 30.86 -10.86 -24.71
CA VAL A 512 31.44 -9.62 -25.28
C VAL A 512 32.45 -9.97 -26.34
N TYR A 513 32.19 -9.56 -27.58
CA TYR A 513 33.04 -9.76 -28.73
C TYR A 513 33.85 -8.49 -29.05
N ASP A 514 35.15 -8.57 -28.91
CA ASP A 514 36.09 -7.50 -29.28
C ASP A 514 36.31 -7.54 -30.81
N ILE A 515 35.79 -6.51 -31.51
CA ILE A 515 35.77 -6.46 -32.97
C ILE A 515 37.19 -6.38 -33.55
N ASP A 516 38.08 -5.67 -32.88
CA ASP A 516 39.48 -5.47 -33.37
C ASP A 516 40.32 -6.73 -33.15
N LYS A 517 40.12 -7.42 -32.02
CA LYS A 517 40.88 -8.67 -31.72
C LYS A 517 40.20 -9.92 -32.29
N LYS A 518 38.96 -9.81 -32.78
CA LYS A 518 38.13 -10.95 -33.19
C LYS A 518 38.03 -12.05 -32.12
N ALA A 519 37.92 -11.65 -30.88
CA ALA A 519 37.89 -12.54 -29.71
C ALA A 519 36.63 -12.31 -28.85
N CYS A 520 36.01 -13.41 -28.47
CA CYS A 520 34.82 -13.41 -27.65
C CYS A 520 35.13 -13.83 -26.21
N ARG A 521 34.55 -13.15 -25.25
CA ARG A 521 34.68 -13.47 -23.82
C ARG A 521 33.32 -13.67 -23.21
N HIS A 522 33.18 -14.70 -22.37
CA HIS A 522 32.02 -14.91 -21.51
C HIS A 522 32.17 -14.16 -20.19
N PHE A 523 31.14 -13.47 -19.75
CA PHE A 523 31.13 -12.75 -18.48
C PHE A 523 30.15 -13.41 -17.51
N PRO A 524 30.63 -13.85 -16.31
CA PRO A 524 29.78 -14.30 -15.25
C PRO A 524 28.98 -13.10 -14.69
N LEU A 525 27.69 -13.28 -14.51
CA LEU A 525 26.81 -12.24 -14.00
C LEU A 525 26.58 -12.37 -12.47
N PRO A 526 26.39 -11.29 -11.75
CA PRO A 526 26.15 -11.31 -10.31
C PRO A 526 24.70 -11.75 -10.02
N LEU A 527 24.35 -12.95 -10.41
CA LEU A 527 23.06 -13.55 -10.13
C LEU A 527 23.10 -14.37 -8.83
N PRO A 528 21.99 -14.45 -8.06
CA PRO A 528 21.93 -15.35 -6.91
C PRO A 528 22.25 -16.79 -7.32
N ALA A 529 22.96 -17.52 -6.49
CA ALA A 529 23.40 -18.91 -6.77
C ALA A 529 22.23 -19.87 -7.09
N SER A 530 21.02 -19.53 -6.68
CA SER A 530 19.78 -20.27 -6.96
C SER A 530 19.16 -19.98 -8.33
N ARG A 531 19.71 -19.02 -9.10
CA ARG A 531 19.14 -18.59 -10.39
C ARG A 531 20.17 -18.74 -11.51
N LYS A 532 19.77 -19.42 -12.57
CA LYS A 532 20.48 -19.39 -13.85
C LYS A 532 20.19 -18.08 -14.58
N PRO A 533 21.07 -17.58 -15.46
CA PRO A 533 20.76 -16.47 -16.35
C PRO A 533 19.44 -16.74 -17.07
N GLY A 534 18.55 -15.76 -17.06
CA GLY A 534 17.31 -15.80 -17.82
C GLY A 534 17.51 -15.37 -19.28
N ALA A 535 16.44 -14.93 -19.92
CA ALA A 535 16.50 -14.32 -21.25
C ALA A 535 16.84 -12.84 -21.13
N PHE A 536 17.99 -12.40 -21.62
CA PHE A 536 18.26 -10.97 -21.81
C PHE A 536 17.40 -10.43 -22.93
N LEU A 537 16.43 -9.58 -22.58
CA LEU A 537 15.51 -9.02 -23.55
C LEU A 537 16.06 -7.74 -24.20
N CYS A 538 16.88 -6.99 -23.48
CA CYS A 538 17.45 -5.73 -23.98
C CYS A 538 18.86 -5.49 -23.38
N ILE A 539 19.75 -4.99 -24.23
CA ILE A 539 21.06 -4.43 -23.84
C ILE A 539 21.14 -3.03 -24.40
N THR A 540 21.49 -2.06 -23.59
CA THR A 540 21.73 -0.67 -24.00
C THR A 540 22.92 -0.10 -23.24
N GLY A 541 23.42 1.06 -23.64
CA GLY A 541 24.58 1.68 -22.98
C GLY A 541 24.64 3.18 -23.20
N ASP A 542 25.46 3.87 -22.41
CA ASP A 542 25.63 5.32 -22.45
C ASP A 542 26.67 5.80 -23.48
N GLY A 543 27.27 4.87 -24.22
CA GLY A 543 28.36 5.19 -25.15
C GLY A 543 29.68 5.60 -24.47
N MET A 544 29.71 5.68 -23.16
CA MET A 544 30.88 5.97 -22.33
C MET A 544 31.50 4.69 -21.73
N GLY A 545 30.92 3.55 -22.05
CA GLY A 545 31.40 2.22 -21.63
C GLY A 545 30.51 1.56 -20.58
N ASN A 546 29.56 2.28 -19.96
CA ASN A 546 28.60 1.63 -19.08
C ASN A 546 27.51 0.94 -19.91
N VAL A 547 27.18 -0.28 -19.54
CA VAL A 547 26.21 -1.11 -20.27
C VAL A 547 25.13 -1.62 -19.31
N TYR A 548 23.88 -1.51 -19.74
CA TYR A 548 22.70 -1.87 -18.98
C TYR A 548 22.01 -3.06 -19.63
N LEU A 549 21.80 -4.11 -18.85
CA LEU A 549 21.22 -5.37 -19.30
C LEU A 549 19.89 -5.60 -18.57
N VAL A 550 18.85 -5.87 -19.33
CA VAL A 550 17.52 -6.20 -18.79
C VAL A 550 17.34 -7.71 -18.86
N ASP A 551 17.18 -8.32 -17.70
CA ASP A 551 16.83 -9.74 -17.54
C ASP A 551 15.40 -9.86 -17.05
N TYR A 552 14.61 -10.73 -17.70
CA TYR A 552 13.17 -10.83 -17.43
C TYR A 552 12.80 -11.23 -16.00
N HIS A 553 13.70 -11.87 -15.26
CA HIS A 553 13.45 -12.31 -13.89
C HIS A 553 14.47 -11.78 -12.87
N ALA A 554 15.54 -11.17 -13.33
CA ALA A 554 16.63 -10.72 -12.47
C ALA A 554 16.68 -9.19 -12.30
N GLY A 555 15.80 -8.44 -12.97
CA GLY A 555 15.77 -6.99 -12.92
C GLY A 555 16.78 -6.35 -13.87
N LEU A 556 17.52 -5.37 -13.39
CA LEU A 556 18.52 -4.62 -14.15
C LEU A 556 19.93 -4.98 -13.70
N VAL A 557 20.80 -5.32 -14.63
CA VAL A 557 22.23 -5.49 -14.38
C VAL A 557 22.99 -4.39 -15.10
N CYS A 558 23.85 -3.67 -14.40
CA CYS A 558 24.69 -2.60 -14.94
C CYS A 558 26.15 -2.98 -14.91
N TYR A 559 26.82 -2.95 -16.05
CA TYR A 559 28.28 -2.97 -16.11
C TYR A 559 28.83 -1.56 -16.01
N ARG A 560 29.67 -1.30 -15.03
CA ARG A 560 30.34 -0.03 -14.81
C ARG A 560 31.73 -0.05 -15.40
N TYR A 561 31.98 0.75 -16.42
CA TYR A 561 33.26 0.76 -17.12
C TYR A 561 34.43 1.20 -16.22
N GLY A 562 34.19 2.14 -15.31
CA GLY A 562 35.23 2.67 -14.42
C GLY A 562 35.77 1.66 -13.44
N SER A 563 34.92 0.88 -12.79
CA SER A 563 35.28 -0.16 -11.82
C SER A 563 35.43 -1.55 -12.46
N ARG A 564 34.99 -1.72 -13.70
CA ARG A 564 34.95 -2.99 -14.44
C ARG A 564 34.18 -4.09 -13.75
N ASP A 565 33.13 -3.71 -12.99
CA ASP A 565 32.26 -4.59 -12.23
C ASP A 565 30.84 -4.56 -12.72
N PHE A 566 30.06 -5.56 -12.29
CA PHE A 566 28.62 -5.61 -12.51
C PHE A 566 27.86 -5.28 -11.22
N VAL A 567 26.87 -4.42 -11.29
CA VAL A 567 25.96 -4.10 -10.20
C VAL A 567 24.57 -4.51 -10.61
N ARG A 568 23.88 -5.28 -9.76
CA ARG A 568 22.49 -5.66 -9.97
C ARG A 568 21.59 -4.71 -9.20
N TYR A 569 20.50 -4.30 -9.83
CA TYR A 569 19.39 -3.55 -9.22
C TYR A 569 18.13 -4.39 -9.28
N SER A 570 17.43 -4.47 -8.16
CA SER A 570 16.20 -5.24 -7.95
C SER A 570 15.16 -4.40 -7.23
N THR A 571 14.02 -5.01 -6.91
CA THR A 571 12.98 -4.37 -6.10
C THR A 571 13.47 -3.93 -4.71
N VAL A 572 14.49 -4.59 -4.17
CA VAL A 572 15.12 -4.20 -2.89
C VAL A 572 15.86 -2.86 -3.02
N ASP A 573 16.39 -2.56 -4.21
CA ASP A 573 17.13 -1.33 -4.52
C ASP A 573 16.19 -0.20 -4.99
N GLY A 574 14.88 -0.45 -5.06
CA GLY A 574 13.86 0.51 -5.46
C GLY A 574 13.38 0.39 -6.91
N LEU A 575 13.81 -0.62 -7.67
CA LEU A 575 13.27 -0.92 -8.99
C LEU A 575 11.80 -1.35 -8.87
N ILE A 576 10.96 -0.95 -9.82
CA ILE A 576 9.51 -1.20 -9.79
C ILE A 576 9.14 -2.69 -9.78
N SER A 577 9.89 -3.52 -10.50
CA SER A 577 9.71 -4.97 -10.60
C SER A 577 11.02 -5.64 -11.04
N ASP A 578 11.21 -6.89 -10.64
CA ASP A 578 12.30 -7.72 -11.16
C ASP A 578 11.97 -8.29 -12.55
N ASN A 579 10.69 -8.23 -12.99
CA ASN A 579 10.26 -8.64 -14.33
C ASN A 579 10.34 -7.46 -15.31
N CYS A 580 11.53 -7.08 -15.70
CA CYS A 580 11.78 -6.01 -16.65
C CYS A 580 11.77 -6.53 -18.09
N THR A 581 11.24 -5.73 -19.02
CA THR A 581 11.10 -6.15 -20.44
C THR A 581 11.98 -5.36 -21.39
N TRP A 582 12.16 -4.07 -21.20
CA TRP A 582 12.96 -3.22 -22.07
C TRP A 582 13.62 -2.08 -21.30
N ALA A 583 14.67 -1.51 -21.88
CA ALA A 583 15.29 -0.29 -21.38
C ALA A 583 15.81 0.59 -22.51
N CYS A 584 15.73 1.92 -22.33
CA CYS A 584 16.42 2.88 -23.18
C CYS A 584 16.96 4.06 -22.36
N LEU A 585 18.07 4.61 -22.81
CA LEU A 585 18.62 5.85 -22.27
C LEU A 585 18.03 7.06 -23.01
N ASP A 586 17.65 8.06 -22.26
CA ASP A 586 17.25 9.36 -22.83
C ASP A 586 18.47 10.25 -23.08
N ALA A 587 18.24 11.41 -23.72
CA ALA A 587 19.29 12.36 -24.06
C ALA A 587 20.01 12.96 -22.83
N ARG A 588 19.47 12.80 -21.61
CA ARG A 588 20.06 13.27 -20.34
C ARG A 588 20.82 12.18 -19.60
N GLY A 589 20.83 10.97 -20.13
CA GLY A 589 21.47 9.83 -19.47
C GLY A 589 20.61 9.18 -18.37
N SER A 590 19.31 9.49 -18.26
CA SER A 590 18.40 8.69 -17.42
C SER A 590 18.02 7.41 -18.16
N LEU A 591 18.01 6.29 -17.46
CA LEU A 591 17.57 5.01 -17.99
C LEU A 591 16.10 4.77 -17.71
N TRP A 592 15.32 4.60 -18.77
CA TRP A 592 13.91 4.25 -18.70
C TRP A 592 13.72 2.75 -18.88
N ILE A 593 12.94 2.12 -17.99
CA ILE A 593 12.80 0.66 -17.92
C ILE A 593 11.32 0.30 -17.86
N THR A 594 10.86 -0.55 -18.78
CA THR A 594 9.51 -1.13 -18.75
C THR A 594 9.48 -2.44 -17.98
N SER A 595 8.36 -2.69 -17.30
CA SER A 595 8.13 -3.91 -16.53
C SER A 595 6.66 -4.32 -16.56
N ASP A 596 6.33 -5.47 -15.99
CA ASP A 596 4.98 -5.96 -15.77
C ASP A 596 4.13 -5.07 -14.83
N LYS A 597 4.78 -4.21 -14.02
CA LYS A 597 4.11 -3.30 -13.07
C LYS A 597 4.07 -1.85 -13.53
N GLY A 598 4.71 -1.51 -14.64
CA GLY A 598 4.78 -0.15 -15.16
C GLY A 598 6.16 0.26 -15.65
N LEU A 599 6.48 1.54 -15.54
CA LEU A 599 7.70 2.18 -16.02
C LEU A 599 8.56 2.64 -14.85
N ALA A 600 9.86 2.42 -14.92
CA ALA A 600 10.85 3.01 -14.00
C ALA A 600 11.79 3.96 -14.75
N GLN A 601 12.13 5.07 -14.12
CA GLN A 601 13.24 5.95 -14.52
C GLN A 601 14.36 5.80 -13.50
N MET A 602 15.55 5.46 -13.96
CA MET A 602 16.76 5.41 -13.15
C MET A 602 17.66 6.59 -13.46
N ASP A 603 18.03 7.32 -12.45
CA ASP A 603 19.16 8.27 -12.52
C ASP A 603 20.47 7.45 -12.53
N THR A 604 21.15 7.41 -13.67
CA THR A 604 22.34 6.57 -13.83
C THR A 604 23.53 7.02 -13.00
N ALA A 605 23.58 8.29 -12.58
CA ALA A 605 24.64 8.83 -11.74
C ALA A 605 24.47 8.41 -10.27
N THR A 606 23.25 8.37 -9.77
CA THR A 606 22.97 8.07 -8.36
C THR A 606 22.46 6.65 -8.13
N GLY A 607 21.97 5.97 -9.17
CA GLY A 607 21.33 4.65 -9.08
C GLY A 607 19.91 4.70 -8.47
N LYS A 608 19.31 5.88 -8.31
CA LYS A 608 17.98 6.03 -7.73
C LYS A 608 16.89 5.85 -8.78
N PHE A 609 15.80 5.22 -8.36
CA PHE A 609 14.63 4.95 -9.20
C PHE A 609 13.47 5.89 -8.89
N THR A 610 12.76 6.28 -9.96
CA THR A 610 11.44 6.89 -9.93
C THR A 610 10.49 5.97 -10.66
N ASN A 611 9.45 5.47 -10.00
CA ASN A 611 8.55 4.45 -10.54
C ASN A 611 7.19 5.04 -10.91
N PHE A 612 6.61 4.56 -12.02
CA PHE A 612 5.30 4.92 -12.56
C PHE A 612 4.49 3.64 -12.73
N TYR A 613 3.54 3.39 -11.82
CA TYR A 613 2.79 2.13 -11.77
C TYR A 613 1.63 2.13 -12.76
N THR A 614 1.38 0.97 -13.37
CA THR A 614 0.20 0.72 -14.17
C THR A 614 -1.06 0.93 -13.31
N GLY A 615 -2.04 1.68 -13.83
CA GLY A 615 -3.24 2.06 -13.07
C GLY A 615 -3.12 3.34 -12.26
N GLU A 616 -1.95 3.97 -12.17
CA GLU A 616 -1.74 5.27 -11.52
C GLU A 616 -1.53 6.41 -12.49
N GLY A 617 -2.08 6.31 -13.67
CA GLY A 617 -1.87 7.29 -14.71
C GLY A 617 -0.87 6.84 -15.77
N PHE A 618 -0.38 5.62 -15.70
CA PHE A 618 0.48 5.03 -16.70
C PHE A 618 -0.21 3.82 -17.36
N PRO A 619 -0.15 3.68 -18.69
CA PRO A 619 -0.75 2.56 -19.40
C PRO A 619 0.00 1.26 -19.13
N GLU A 620 -0.64 0.14 -19.48
CA GLU A 620 0.06 -1.15 -19.51
C GLU A 620 1.31 -1.07 -20.38
N CYS A 621 2.44 -1.45 -19.84
CA CYS A 621 3.73 -1.42 -20.52
C CYS A 621 4.00 -2.78 -21.13
N SER A 622 3.75 -2.91 -22.41
CA SER A 622 4.10 -4.14 -23.14
C SER A 622 5.17 -3.86 -24.18
N GLY A 623 6.32 -3.30 -23.81
CA GLY A 623 7.20 -3.21 -24.93
C GLY A 623 8.37 -2.27 -24.97
N HIS A 624 8.81 -2.12 -26.17
CA HIS A 624 9.97 -1.42 -26.65
C HIS A 624 9.91 0.08 -26.35
N LEU A 625 10.95 0.60 -25.75
CA LEU A 625 11.18 2.03 -25.59
C LEU A 625 12.19 2.52 -26.61
N SER A 626 12.01 3.70 -27.13
CA SER A 626 13.03 4.43 -27.88
C SER A 626 13.09 5.89 -27.44
N ALA A 627 14.26 6.50 -27.54
CA ALA A 627 14.45 7.91 -27.20
C ALA A 627 15.10 8.65 -28.38
N ASP A 628 14.74 9.93 -28.53
CA ASP A 628 15.39 10.82 -29.48
C ASP A 628 16.39 11.75 -28.82
N THR A 629 17.15 12.46 -29.63
CA THR A 629 18.14 13.46 -29.16
C THR A 629 17.53 14.73 -28.59
N ALA A 630 16.22 14.96 -28.79
CA ALA A 630 15.48 16.08 -28.23
C ALA A 630 14.90 15.80 -26.82
N GLY A 631 15.20 14.63 -26.27
CA GLY A 631 14.73 14.21 -24.95
C GLY A 631 13.31 13.64 -24.94
N ASN A 632 12.75 13.32 -26.11
CA ASN A 632 11.49 12.60 -26.13
C ASN A 632 11.72 11.09 -26.07
N VAL A 633 10.89 10.43 -25.28
CA VAL A 633 10.82 8.98 -25.19
C VAL A 633 9.50 8.51 -25.78
N TYR A 634 9.55 7.44 -26.53
CA TYR A 634 8.42 6.86 -27.26
C TYR A 634 8.16 5.43 -26.79
N MET A 635 6.88 5.09 -26.57
CA MET A 635 6.44 3.75 -26.22
C MET A 635 5.23 3.36 -27.06
N PRO A 636 5.26 2.22 -27.74
CA PRO A 636 4.10 1.73 -28.45
C PRO A 636 2.97 1.38 -27.49
N ALA A 637 1.74 1.51 -27.98
CA ALA A 637 0.52 1.19 -27.25
C ALA A 637 -0.55 0.67 -28.20
N ASP A 638 -1.63 0.10 -27.65
CA ASP A 638 -2.76 -0.32 -28.48
C ASP A 638 -3.30 0.85 -29.29
N ARG A 639 -3.35 0.70 -30.61
CA ARG A 639 -3.80 1.70 -31.59
C ARG A 639 -3.09 3.05 -31.57
N GLY A 640 -1.84 3.11 -31.08
CA GLY A 640 -1.10 4.35 -31.01
C GLY A 640 0.24 4.23 -30.32
N TYR A 641 0.74 5.34 -29.82
CA TYR A 641 1.95 5.39 -29.02
C TYR A 641 1.89 6.49 -27.99
N TYR A 642 2.61 6.31 -26.90
CA TYR A 642 2.88 7.34 -25.93
C TYR A 642 4.20 8.05 -26.24
N CYS A 643 4.20 9.37 -26.07
CA CYS A 643 5.39 10.20 -26.17
C CYS A 643 5.47 11.10 -24.94
N TRP A 644 6.65 11.20 -24.34
CA TRP A 644 6.90 12.17 -23.28
C TRP A 644 8.26 12.79 -23.43
N ASN A 645 8.37 14.03 -22.98
CA ASN A 645 9.64 14.75 -22.95
C ASN A 645 10.19 14.72 -21.54
N THR A 646 11.42 14.24 -21.39
CA THR A 646 12.06 14.04 -20.08
C THR A 646 12.38 15.37 -19.37
N ASP A 647 12.35 16.49 -20.08
CA ASP A 647 12.54 17.84 -19.51
C ASP A 647 11.39 18.29 -18.64
N HIS A 648 10.20 17.79 -18.90
CA HIS A 648 8.99 18.17 -18.19
C HIS A 648 8.67 17.27 -16.99
N PHE A 649 9.50 16.26 -16.73
CA PHE A 649 9.27 15.38 -15.60
C PHE A 649 9.62 16.05 -14.28
N PRO A 650 8.65 16.17 -13.36
CA PRO A 650 8.95 16.66 -12.01
C PRO A 650 9.90 15.68 -11.32
N ARG A 651 11.03 16.16 -10.87
CA ARG A 651 12.06 15.33 -10.21
C ARG A 651 11.60 14.76 -8.86
N GLU A 652 10.55 15.34 -8.23
CA GLU A 652 9.96 14.88 -6.98
C GLU A 652 8.47 15.23 -6.90
N PRO A 653 7.62 14.41 -6.22
CA PRO A 653 6.26 14.81 -5.89
C PRO A 653 6.32 16.06 -5.00
N ARG A 654 5.70 17.15 -5.46
CA ARG A 654 5.83 18.47 -4.82
C ARG A 654 5.16 18.56 -3.45
N ASN A 655 4.12 17.77 -3.18
CA ASN A 655 3.26 17.93 -2.02
C ASN A 655 2.99 16.59 -1.31
N TRP A 656 3.93 16.12 -0.50
CA TRP A 656 3.68 15.05 0.45
C TRP A 656 4.25 15.42 1.82
N ARG A 657 3.67 14.87 2.90
CA ARG A 657 4.15 15.05 4.27
C ARG A 657 3.95 13.78 5.09
N ILE A 658 4.78 13.63 6.10
CA ILE A 658 4.60 12.63 7.16
C ILE A 658 3.66 13.24 8.21
N TYR A 659 2.77 12.45 8.75
CA TYR A 659 1.88 12.84 9.84
C TYR A 659 1.74 11.72 10.86
N LEU A 660 1.38 12.07 12.08
CA LEU A 660 1.03 11.11 13.11
C LEU A 660 -0.41 10.64 12.87
N ARG A 661 -0.56 9.35 12.51
CA ARG A 661 -1.85 8.74 12.23
C ARG A 661 -2.59 8.36 13.51
N ASN A 662 -1.86 7.76 14.45
CA ASN A 662 -2.39 7.33 15.74
C ASN A 662 -1.26 7.30 16.79
N ALA A 663 -1.64 7.56 18.06
CA ALA A 663 -0.80 7.36 19.23
C ALA A 663 -1.58 6.50 20.22
N GLN A 664 -0.96 5.46 20.76
CA GLN A 664 -1.64 4.46 21.58
C GLN A 664 -0.85 4.12 22.83
N LEU A 665 -1.57 3.94 23.92
CA LEU A 665 -1.18 3.11 25.06
C LEU A 665 -1.85 1.73 24.95
N PRO A 666 -1.42 0.72 25.70
CA PRO A 666 -2.03 -0.61 25.66
C PRO A 666 -3.54 -0.65 25.91
N ASP A 667 -4.05 0.30 26.68
CA ASP A 667 -5.43 0.40 27.17
C ASP A 667 -6.28 1.46 26.45
N ARG A 668 -5.66 2.40 25.72
CA ARG A 668 -6.39 3.50 25.09
C ARG A 668 -5.64 4.17 23.96
N ASN A 669 -6.39 4.82 23.08
CA ASN A 669 -5.86 5.77 22.11
C ASN A 669 -5.61 7.13 22.77
N LEU A 670 -4.59 7.83 22.27
CA LEU A 670 -4.21 9.15 22.74
C LEU A 670 -4.63 10.23 21.73
N PRO A 671 -4.93 11.44 22.18
CA PRO A 671 -5.11 12.58 21.28
C PRO A 671 -3.86 12.81 20.42
N ILE A 672 -4.05 13.24 19.18
CA ILE A 672 -2.96 13.60 18.27
C ILE A 672 -2.34 14.92 18.73
N ASP A 673 -1.09 14.87 19.15
CA ASP A 673 -0.32 16.05 19.58
C ASP A 673 1.15 15.93 19.15
N SER A 674 1.90 16.99 19.30
CA SER A 674 3.35 17.02 19.07
C SER A 674 4.16 16.79 20.36
N ILE A 675 3.51 16.92 21.51
CA ILE A 675 4.13 16.76 22.83
C ILE A 675 3.23 15.89 23.70
N TYR A 676 3.81 14.85 24.29
CA TYR A 676 3.09 13.93 25.20
C TYR A 676 3.75 13.90 26.56
N HIS A 677 2.94 13.77 27.60
CA HIS A 677 3.37 13.57 28.98
C HIS A 677 2.80 12.25 29.50
N PHE A 678 3.67 11.31 29.79
CA PHE A 678 3.33 9.99 30.29
C PHE A 678 3.73 9.83 31.75
N SER A 679 2.93 9.14 32.51
CA SER A 679 3.34 8.66 33.81
C SER A 679 4.33 7.50 33.67
N TYR A 680 5.07 7.18 34.73
CA TYR A 680 6.02 6.05 34.70
C TYR A 680 5.36 4.69 34.44
N LYS A 681 4.03 4.58 34.62
CA LYS A 681 3.26 3.37 34.33
C LYS A 681 2.87 3.28 32.84
N GLU A 682 2.82 4.39 32.15
CA GLU A 682 2.45 4.52 30.74
C GLU A 682 3.71 4.52 29.85
N ASN A 683 4.58 3.55 30.06
CA ASN A 683 5.89 3.44 29.41
C ASN A 683 5.94 2.49 28.22
N ASN A 684 4.77 1.96 27.81
CA ASN A 684 4.59 1.17 26.61
C ASN A 684 3.77 1.99 25.61
N ILE A 685 4.43 2.54 24.60
CA ILE A 685 3.83 3.55 23.71
C ILE A 685 3.99 3.11 22.28
N ARG A 686 2.94 3.27 21.49
CA ARG A 686 2.97 3.04 20.04
C ARG A 686 2.58 4.32 19.31
N PHE A 687 3.41 4.73 18.37
CA PHE A 687 3.13 5.81 17.42
C PHE A 687 3.01 5.25 16.02
N GLN A 688 1.90 5.50 15.35
CA GLN A 688 1.67 5.09 13.97
C GLN A 688 1.74 6.33 13.07
N PHE A 689 2.48 6.21 11.97
CA PHE A 689 2.70 7.28 11.01
C PHE A 689 2.03 6.98 9.68
N GLY A 690 1.63 8.02 8.99
CA GLY A 690 1.13 7.97 7.63
C GLY A 690 1.92 8.91 6.71
N ARG A 691 1.83 8.64 5.43
CA ARG A 691 2.30 9.54 4.37
C ARG A 691 1.11 10.10 3.64
N LEU A 692 0.87 11.40 3.79
CA LEU A 692 -0.14 12.10 3.02
C LEU A 692 0.40 12.41 1.63
N SER A 693 -0.05 11.67 0.63
CA SER A 693 0.37 11.85 -0.76
C SER A 693 -0.64 11.22 -1.72
N PHE A 694 -1.13 12.00 -2.65
CA PHE A 694 -2.07 11.55 -3.68
C PHE A 694 -1.43 11.44 -5.07
N GLU A 695 -0.22 11.93 -5.24
CA GLU A 695 0.40 12.05 -6.56
C GLU A 695 1.04 10.75 -7.06
N ARG A 696 1.48 9.84 -6.17
CA ARG A 696 2.10 8.54 -6.52
C ARG A 696 2.01 7.55 -5.37
N SER A 697 1.63 6.31 -5.67
CA SER A 697 1.67 5.19 -4.72
C SER A 697 3.01 4.44 -4.77
N ALA A 698 4.13 5.15 -4.77
CA ALA A 698 5.43 4.48 -4.62
C ALA A 698 5.50 3.82 -3.24
N PRO A 699 5.98 2.58 -3.16
CA PRO A 699 6.29 1.97 -1.87
C PRO A 699 7.22 2.88 -1.08
N PHE A 700 6.84 3.17 0.14
CA PHE A 700 7.64 4.02 1.03
C PHE A 700 7.98 3.26 2.30
N SER A 701 9.11 3.58 2.87
CA SER A 701 9.53 3.04 4.17
C SER A 701 9.99 4.17 5.07
N PHE A 702 9.61 4.07 6.33
CA PHE A 702 10.05 5.02 7.33
C PHE A 702 11.34 4.57 8.02
N GLU A 703 12.10 5.55 8.44
CA GLU A 703 13.20 5.41 9.40
C GLU A 703 12.91 6.30 10.59
N TYR A 704 13.26 5.83 11.77
CA TYR A 704 13.14 6.63 12.97
C TYR A 704 14.47 6.78 13.70
N ASN A 705 14.56 7.82 14.49
CA ASN A 705 15.67 8.13 15.37
C ASN A 705 15.07 8.58 16.72
N LEU A 706 15.58 8.01 17.80
CA LEU A 706 15.19 8.37 19.16
C LEU A 706 16.42 8.96 19.86
N ASN A 707 16.31 10.21 20.35
CA ASN A 707 17.36 10.91 21.08
C ASN A 707 18.71 10.91 20.36
N GLU A 708 18.73 11.34 19.08
CA GLU A 708 19.95 11.43 18.25
C GLU A 708 20.71 10.10 18.06
N SER A 709 20.07 8.97 18.32
CA SER A 709 20.61 7.64 18.06
C SER A 709 20.85 7.40 16.55
N LYS A 710 21.30 6.23 16.17
CA LYS A 710 21.36 5.86 14.74
C LYS A 710 19.96 5.70 14.17
N TRP A 711 19.77 6.09 12.89
CA TRP A 711 18.55 5.87 12.16
C TRP A 711 18.26 4.37 12.01
N GLN A 712 17.06 3.96 12.36
CA GLN A 712 16.57 2.59 12.30
C GLN A 712 15.45 2.49 11.29
N SER A 713 15.55 1.52 10.37
CA SER A 713 14.52 1.30 9.34
C SER A 713 13.34 0.53 9.91
N LEU A 714 12.13 0.98 9.61
CA LEU A 714 10.89 0.29 9.97
C LEU A 714 10.47 -0.76 8.92
N GLY A 715 11.19 -0.85 7.79
CA GLY A 715 10.81 -1.73 6.70
C GLY A 715 9.41 -1.40 6.16
N SER A 716 8.53 -2.39 6.14
CA SER A 716 7.12 -2.22 5.74
C SER A 716 6.19 -1.74 6.86
N GLN A 717 6.69 -1.65 8.10
CA GLN A 717 5.89 -1.21 9.25
C GLN A 717 5.71 0.31 9.22
N GLN A 718 4.52 0.76 9.57
CA GLN A 718 4.18 2.18 9.65
C GLN A 718 4.05 2.66 11.11
N TYR A 719 4.56 1.91 12.06
CA TYR A 719 4.51 2.25 13.48
C TYR A 719 5.84 2.00 14.17
N VAL A 720 6.09 2.79 15.22
CA VAL A 720 7.18 2.60 16.18
C VAL A 720 6.54 2.23 17.50
N SER A 721 6.97 1.15 18.09
CA SER A 721 6.52 0.74 19.42
C SER A 721 7.71 0.75 20.39
N PHE A 722 7.49 1.40 21.49
CA PHE A 722 8.43 1.43 22.60
C PHE A 722 7.86 0.66 23.79
N ALA A 723 8.70 -0.14 24.40
CA ALA A 723 8.32 -0.93 25.55
C ALA A 723 9.23 -0.62 26.73
N ASN A 724 8.63 -0.48 27.89
CA ASN A 724 9.33 -0.27 29.18
C ASN A 724 10.36 0.88 29.14
N LEU A 725 9.92 2.04 28.62
CA LEU A 725 10.75 3.23 28.55
C LEU A 725 11.12 3.73 29.96
N ALA A 726 12.39 4.06 30.15
CA ALA A 726 12.86 4.68 31.38
C ALA A 726 12.31 6.11 31.52
N PRO A 727 12.18 6.64 32.72
CA PRO A 727 11.85 8.06 32.95
C PRO A 727 12.88 8.96 32.28
N HIS A 728 12.47 9.66 31.22
CA HIS A 728 13.34 10.55 30.47
C HIS A 728 12.53 11.43 29.50
N ASN A 729 13.17 12.46 28.95
CA ASN A 729 12.64 13.23 27.83
C ASN A 729 13.09 12.57 26.53
N TYR A 730 12.15 12.30 25.66
CA TYR A 730 12.40 11.63 24.39
C TYR A 730 12.07 12.54 23.22
N ASP A 731 12.97 12.59 22.26
CA ASP A 731 12.80 13.21 20.97
C ASP A 731 12.76 12.12 19.89
N LEU A 732 11.58 11.90 19.30
CA LEU A 732 11.38 10.94 18.23
C LEU A 732 11.32 11.68 16.90
N LEU A 733 12.28 11.38 16.04
CA LEU A 733 12.34 11.86 14.67
C LEU A 733 11.95 10.73 13.72
N VAL A 734 11.07 11.00 12.78
CA VAL A 734 10.65 10.04 11.74
C VAL A 734 10.80 10.67 10.37
N ARG A 735 11.40 9.95 9.43
CA ARG A 735 11.56 10.40 8.04
C ARG A 735 11.30 9.27 7.07
N GLU A 736 11.09 9.60 5.82
CA GLU A 736 11.10 8.61 4.74
C GLU A 736 12.55 8.32 4.34
N LYS A 737 12.89 7.04 4.16
CA LYS A 737 14.26 6.58 3.85
C LYS A 737 14.87 7.28 2.65
N ASN A 738 14.09 7.53 1.61
CA ASN A 738 14.55 8.16 0.36
C ASN A 738 14.55 9.69 0.40
N HIS A 739 13.97 10.31 1.43
CA HIS A 739 13.81 11.77 1.55
C HIS A 739 14.21 12.29 2.93
N PRO A 740 15.50 12.28 3.26
CA PRO A 740 16.00 12.61 4.60
C PRO A 740 15.72 14.05 5.04
N GLN A 741 15.38 14.95 4.12
CA GLN A 741 15.13 16.36 4.42
C GLN A 741 13.77 16.62 5.07
N ARG A 742 12.79 15.68 4.93
CA ARG A 742 11.45 15.80 5.49
C ARG A 742 11.32 14.93 6.71
N THR A 743 11.51 15.52 7.88
CA THR A 743 11.47 14.84 9.17
C THR A 743 10.23 15.29 9.95
N PHE A 744 9.49 14.34 10.50
CA PHE A 744 8.41 14.56 11.44
C PHE A 744 8.95 14.41 12.86
N HIS A 745 8.54 15.27 13.80
CA HIS A 745 9.09 15.36 15.14
C HIS A 745 8.00 15.23 16.20
N ILE A 746 8.21 14.33 17.16
CA ILE A 746 7.38 14.15 18.36
C ILE A 746 8.28 14.21 19.58
N ARG A 747 7.84 14.98 20.57
CA ARG A 747 8.46 14.99 21.90
C ARG A 747 7.56 14.28 22.90
N PHE A 748 8.15 13.46 23.74
CA PHE A 748 7.40 12.89 24.83
C PHE A 748 8.26 12.73 26.08
N ILE A 749 7.60 12.84 27.22
CA ILE A 749 8.23 12.81 28.54
C ILE A 749 7.62 11.65 29.29
N VAL A 750 8.46 10.75 29.78
CA VAL A 750 8.07 9.70 30.72
C VAL A 750 8.47 10.15 32.11
N GLY A 751 7.48 10.39 32.95
CA GLY A 751 7.68 10.89 34.31
C GLY A 751 8.37 9.88 35.22
N SER A 752 9.11 10.39 36.20
CA SER A 752 9.72 9.53 37.20
C SER A 752 8.68 9.06 38.23
N PRO A 753 8.75 7.82 38.69
CA PRO A 753 7.91 7.37 39.80
C PRO A 753 8.19 8.19 41.05
N PHE A 754 7.15 8.47 41.82
CA PHE A 754 7.27 9.29 43.03
C PHE A 754 8.35 8.77 43.99
N TYR A 755 8.54 7.44 44.00
CA TYR A 755 9.55 6.81 44.87
C TYR A 755 11.01 7.02 44.42
N SER A 756 11.25 7.48 43.20
CA SER A 756 12.58 7.86 42.68
C SER A 756 12.89 9.34 42.85
N THR A 757 11.91 10.14 43.30
CA THR A 757 12.13 11.58 43.55
C THR A 757 12.99 11.82 44.78
N TRP A 758 13.81 12.89 44.72
CA TRP A 758 14.74 13.22 45.83
C TRP A 758 14.03 13.40 47.16
N TRP A 759 12.86 14.02 47.18
CA TRP A 759 12.10 14.27 48.43
C TRP A 759 11.52 12.95 49.01
N PHE A 760 11.05 12.01 48.13
CA PHE A 760 10.58 10.71 48.61
C PHE A 760 11.74 9.87 49.16
N ASN A 761 12.90 9.84 48.47
CA ASN A 761 14.08 9.15 48.94
C ASN A 761 14.57 9.76 50.26
N LEU A 762 14.53 11.11 50.39
CA LEU A 762 14.84 11.79 51.66
C LEU A 762 13.87 11.36 52.76
N LEU A 763 12.55 11.34 52.45
CA LEU A 763 11.51 10.93 53.41
C LEU A 763 11.65 9.44 53.78
N LEU A 764 11.97 8.58 52.79
CA LEU A 764 12.23 7.17 53.03
C LEU A 764 13.46 6.97 53.93
N TRP A 765 14.58 7.59 53.58
CA TRP A 765 15.81 7.45 54.37
C TRP A 765 15.69 8.06 55.75
N THR A 766 14.98 9.19 55.92
CA THR A 766 14.67 9.76 57.26
C THR A 766 13.75 8.82 58.03
N SER A 767 12.74 8.23 57.36
CA SER A 767 11.87 7.25 58.02
C SER A 767 12.62 5.99 58.45
N VAL A 768 13.52 5.48 57.57
CA VAL A 768 14.38 4.32 57.86
C VAL A 768 15.34 4.66 59.02
N LEU A 769 15.90 5.89 59.00
CA LEU A 769 16.78 6.35 60.09
C LEU A 769 16.02 6.45 61.44
N LEU A 770 14.82 7.06 61.40
CA LEU A 770 13.96 7.16 62.61
C LEU A 770 13.52 5.78 63.09
N LEU A 771 13.13 4.87 62.14
CA LEU A 771 12.80 3.50 62.47
C LEU A 771 14.03 2.76 63.04
N GLY A 772 15.21 2.97 62.43
CA GLY A 772 16.48 2.41 62.94
C GLY A 772 16.79 2.87 64.33
N LEU A 773 16.67 4.20 64.63
CA LEU A 773 16.84 4.76 65.94
C LEU A 773 15.80 4.25 66.95
N PHE A 774 14.55 4.07 66.45
CA PHE A 774 13.48 3.51 67.28
C PHE A 774 13.77 2.02 67.63
N LEU A 775 14.14 1.22 66.56
CA LEU A 775 14.48 -0.19 66.75
C LEU A 775 15.73 -0.39 67.60
N ILE A 776 16.77 0.48 67.47
CA ILE A 776 17.95 0.48 68.31
C ILE A 776 17.56 0.77 69.77
N LYS A 777 16.74 1.82 70.01
CA LYS A 777 16.19 2.09 71.33
C LYS A 777 15.40 0.93 71.90
N ARG A 778 14.57 0.29 71.13
CA ARG A 778 13.78 -0.87 71.50
C ARG A 778 14.63 -2.11 71.71
N ARG A 779 15.64 -2.34 70.81
CA ARG A 779 16.55 -3.49 70.99
C ARG A 779 17.53 -3.37 72.15
N VAL A 780 18.01 -2.17 72.44
CA VAL A 780 18.78 -1.93 73.67
C VAL A 780 17.95 -2.24 74.89
N LYS A 781 16.62 -2.06 74.82
CA LYS A 781 15.71 -2.43 75.88
C LYS A 781 15.38 -3.94 75.87
N ALA A 782 15.35 -4.57 74.72
CA ALA A 782 15.04 -6.00 74.53
C ALA A 782 16.23 -6.93 74.75
N ILE A 783 17.47 -6.48 74.31
CA ILE A 783 18.68 -7.27 74.48
C ILE A 783 19.00 -7.63 75.94
N ARG A 784 18.41 -6.92 76.91
CA ARG A 784 18.47 -7.25 78.33
C ARG A 784 17.51 -8.36 78.82
N GLN A 785 16.59 -8.80 77.91
CA GLN A 785 15.53 -9.79 78.28
C GLN A 785 15.52 -11.09 77.47
N GLU A 786 16.13 -11.17 76.28
CA GLU A 786 15.93 -12.29 75.38
C GLU A 786 17.14 -13.10 74.87
N ALA A 787 18.24 -13.04 75.59
CA ALA A 787 19.49 -13.71 75.18
C ALA A 787 19.47 -15.26 75.19
N ASN A 788 18.34 -15.90 75.50
CA ASN A 788 18.40 -17.35 75.80
C ASN A 788 17.46 -18.29 75.07
N LEU A 789 16.59 -17.87 74.16
CA LEU A 789 15.55 -18.84 73.69
C LEU A 789 15.43 -19.14 72.23
N LYS A 790 16.12 -18.54 71.27
CA LYS A 790 15.81 -18.79 69.86
C LYS A 790 16.97 -19.13 68.94
N HIS A 791 17.73 -20.12 69.27
CA HIS A 791 18.76 -20.61 68.31
C HIS A 791 18.49 -21.93 67.59
N ARG A 792 17.34 -22.53 67.77
CA ARG A 792 17.11 -23.90 67.23
C ARG A 792 15.95 -24.12 66.23
N LEU A 793 15.17 -23.15 65.91
CA LEU A 793 14.00 -23.39 65.05
C LEU A 793 14.10 -22.88 63.60
N ALA A 794 15.10 -22.10 63.26
CA ALA A 794 15.14 -21.41 61.93
C ALA A 794 15.93 -22.14 60.83
N GLU A 795 16.62 -23.20 61.09
CA GLU A 795 17.46 -23.88 60.09
C GLU A 795 16.73 -24.91 59.24
N SER A 796 15.57 -25.38 59.62
CA SER A 796 14.91 -26.51 58.97
C SER A 796 13.98 -26.12 57.78
N GLU A 797 13.41 -24.91 57.83
CA GLU A 797 12.42 -24.53 56.80
C GLU A 797 13.00 -23.89 55.54
N MET A 798 14.19 -23.37 55.61
CA MET A 798 14.80 -22.65 54.49
C MET A 798 15.41 -23.55 53.42
N SER A 799 15.64 -24.81 53.67
CA SER A 799 16.28 -25.73 52.74
C SER A 799 15.27 -26.30 51.68
N ALA A 800 13.99 -26.41 52.03
CA ALA A 800 12.98 -27.02 51.21
C ALA A 800 12.52 -26.12 50.05
N LEU A 801 12.52 -24.80 50.20
CA LEU A 801 12.02 -23.85 49.23
C LEU A 801 12.98 -23.52 48.06
N ARG A 802 14.29 -23.70 48.30
CA ARG A 802 15.33 -23.42 47.28
C ARG A 802 15.48 -24.48 46.22
N SER A 803 14.94 -25.68 46.42
CA SER A 803 15.17 -26.82 45.52
C SER A 803 14.10 -26.95 44.39
N GLN A 804 13.07 -26.15 44.39
CA GLN A 804 11.93 -26.28 43.45
C GLN A 804 11.92 -25.34 42.26
N MET A 805 12.84 -24.39 42.16
CA MET A 805 12.93 -23.54 40.98
C MET A 805 14.15 -23.92 40.18
N ASN A 806 13.95 -24.24 38.88
CA ASN A 806 15.06 -24.51 37.95
C ASN A 806 15.80 -23.20 37.64
N PRO A 807 16.98 -22.92 38.29
CA PRO A 807 17.71 -21.67 38.09
C PRO A 807 18.16 -21.47 36.63
N HIS A 808 18.43 -22.55 35.94
CA HIS A 808 18.93 -22.58 34.59
C HIS A 808 17.90 -22.01 33.58
N PHE A 809 16.62 -22.28 33.78
CA PHE A 809 15.55 -21.73 32.93
C PHE A 809 15.46 -20.20 33.11
N ILE A 810 15.51 -19.72 34.35
CA ILE A 810 15.47 -18.28 34.66
C ILE A 810 16.65 -17.56 34.00
N PHE A 811 17.87 -18.09 34.12
CA PHE A 811 19.04 -17.52 33.48
C PHE A 811 18.96 -17.50 31.96
N ASN A 812 18.47 -18.58 31.35
CA ASN A 812 18.33 -18.68 29.91
C ASN A 812 17.29 -17.70 29.37
N THR A 813 16.18 -17.54 30.07
CA THR A 813 15.13 -16.58 29.73
C THR A 813 15.63 -15.13 29.81
N LEU A 814 16.35 -14.80 30.89
CA LEU A 814 16.96 -13.48 31.05
C LEU A 814 18.01 -13.20 29.97
N ASN A 815 18.78 -14.21 29.56
CA ASN A 815 19.74 -14.08 28.47
C ASN A 815 19.03 -13.86 27.14
N SER A 816 17.91 -14.52 26.89
CA SER A 816 17.13 -14.31 25.65
C SER A 816 16.53 -12.90 25.61
N ILE A 817 15.98 -12.43 26.73
CA ILE A 817 15.50 -11.04 26.86
C ILE A 817 16.63 -10.06 26.59
N ASN A 818 17.81 -10.31 27.18
CA ASN A 818 18.99 -9.47 26.95
C ASN A 818 19.45 -9.51 25.48
N SER A 819 19.38 -10.66 24.81
CA SER A 819 19.69 -10.80 23.38
C SER A 819 18.73 -9.97 22.53
N TYR A 820 17.42 -10.06 22.76
CA TYR A 820 16.41 -9.25 22.07
C TYR A 820 16.63 -7.75 22.31
N ILE A 821 17.03 -7.36 23.52
CA ILE A 821 17.36 -5.95 23.83
C ILE A 821 18.60 -5.50 23.05
N LEU A 822 19.65 -6.33 23.03
CA LEU A 822 20.90 -6.05 22.32
C LEU A 822 20.72 -6.00 20.80
N GLU A 823 19.83 -6.83 20.25
CA GLU A 823 19.45 -6.85 18.85
C GLU A 823 18.49 -5.71 18.48
N LYS A 824 18.16 -4.83 19.41
CA LYS A 824 17.22 -3.70 19.24
C LYS A 824 15.80 -4.10 18.81
N LYS A 825 15.39 -5.28 19.16
CA LYS A 825 14.05 -5.84 18.99
C LYS A 825 13.23 -5.61 20.26
N GLY A 826 12.90 -4.35 20.54
CA GLY A 826 12.26 -3.93 21.79
C GLY A 826 10.89 -4.56 22.02
N ASP A 827 10.10 -4.71 20.96
CA ASP A 827 8.76 -5.28 21.04
C ASP A 827 8.80 -6.76 21.38
N GLU A 828 9.67 -7.51 20.74
CA GLU A 828 9.88 -8.94 21.00
C GLU A 828 10.39 -9.18 22.42
N ALA A 829 11.30 -8.31 22.90
CA ALA A 829 11.80 -8.37 24.28
C ALA A 829 10.69 -8.15 25.31
N SER A 830 9.79 -7.20 25.04
CA SER A 830 8.67 -6.87 25.94
C SER A 830 7.62 -7.97 25.96
N GLU A 831 7.25 -8.49 24.80
CA GLU A 831 6.33 -9.61 24.72
C GLU A 831 6.89 -10.84 25.45
N TYR A 832 8.13 -11.16 25.16
CA TYR A 832 8.79 -12.29 25.82
C TYR A 832 8.91 -12.12 27.34
N LEU A 833 9.21 -10.90 27.82
CA LEU A 833 9.25 -10.58 29.25
C LEU A 833 7.88 -10.68 29.90
N THR A 834 6.83 -10.27 29.16
CA THR A 834 5.45 -10.35 29.63
C THR A 834 5.01 -11.81 29.80
N ASP A 835 5.27 -12.63 28.78
CA ASP A 835 4.96 -14.06 28.79
C ASP A 835 5.76 -14.78 29.89
N PHE A 836 7.04 -14.43 30.05
CA PHE A 836 7.87 -14.94 31.13
C PHE A 836 7.34 -14.58 32.51
N SER A 837 6.96 -13.30 32.69
CA SER A 837 6.40 -12.82 33.98
C SER A 837 5.10 -13.56 34.29
N ARG A 838 4.27 -13.82 33.27
CA ARG A 838 3.02 -14.56 33.39
C ARG A 838 3.27 -16.02 33.77
N LEU A 839 4.22 -16.66 33.10
CA LEU A 839 4.61 -18.04 33.43
C LEU A 839 5.15 -18.12 34.87
N MET A 840 6.07 -17.21 35.25
CA MET A 840 6.63 -17.21 36.60
C MET A 840 5.57 -17.02 37.68
N ARG A 841 4.55 -16.19 37.42
CA ARG A 841 3.43 -16.03 38.34
C ARG A 841 2.66 -17.34 38.50
N ILE A 842 2.31 -18.00 37.41
CA ILE A 842 1.59 -19.28 37.41
C ILE A 842 2.41 -20.35 38.15
N VAL A 843 3.71 -20.45 37.87
CA VAL A 843 4.62 -21.39 38.52
C VAL A 843 4.69 -21.14 40.03
N LEU A 844 4.84 -19.90 40.48
CA LEU A 844 4.87 -19.53 41.90
C LEU A 844 3.52 -19.77 42.61
N GLU A 845 2.41 -19.50 41.94
CA GLU A 845 1.06 -19.76 42.49
C GLU A 845 0.81 -21.27 42.61
N ASN A 846 1.17 -22.03 41.59
CA ASN A 846 0.98 -23.48 41.57
C ASN A 846 1.89 -24.20 42.56
N SER A 847 3.15 -23.72 42.75
CA SER A 847 4.11 -24.34 43.69
C SER A 847 3.67 -24.26 45.17
N ARG A 848 2.72 -23.40 45.50
CA ARG A 848 2.14 -23.25 46.82
C ARG A 848 0.95 -24.20 47.10
N LYS A 849 0.41 -24.78 46.02
CA LYS A 849 -0.72 -25.71 46.10
C LYS A 849 -0.19 -27.15 46.21
N GLN A 850 -0.88 -27.97 46.97
CA GLN A 850 -0.59 -29.40 46.97
C GLN A 850 -0.96 -30.08 45.65
N LEU A 851 -2.06 -29.62 45.06
CA LEU A 851 -2.63 -30.13 43.79
C LEU A 851 -3.07 -28.93 42.94
N VAL A 852 -2.97 -29.09 41.65
CA VAL A 852 -3.46 -28.16 40.64
C VAL A 852 -4.36 -28.89 39.64
N THR A 853 -5.23 -28.17 38.97
CA THR A 853 -6.04 -28.76 37.92
C THR A 853 -5.20 -29.04 36.65
N LEU A 854 -5.57 -30.02 35.86
CA LEU A 854 -4.92 -30.33 34.59
C LEU A 854 -4.98 -29.12 33.62
N ASP A 855 -6.04 -28.33 33.68
CA ASP A 855 -6.18 -27.08 32.94
C ASP A 855 -5.11 -26.04 33.32
N GLU A 856 -4.82 -25.88 34.63
CA GLU A 856 -3.78 -25.00 35.13
C GLU A 856 -2.38 -25.47 34.71
N GLU A 857 -2.15 -26.77 34.70
CA GLU A 857 -0.88 -27.37 34.25
C GLU A 857 -0.69 -27.18 32.75
N ILE A 858 -1.75 -27.40 31.94
CA ILE A 858 -1.69 -27.17 30.48
C ILE A 858 -1.44 -25.71 30.15
N LYS A 859 -2.08 -24.76 30.85
CA LYS A 859 -1.83 -23.32 30.65
C LYS A 859 -0.38 -22.94 30.94
N ALA A 860 0.18 -23.46 32.03
CA ALA A 860 1.58 -23.25 32.36
C ALA A 860 2.52 -23.86 31.30
N LEU A 861 2.20 -25.05 30.83
CA LEU A 861 2.95 -25.79 29.84
C LEU A 861 2.91 -25.12 28.48
N THR A 862 1.74 -24.65 28.06
CA THR A 862 1.58 -23.90 26.78
C THR A 862 2.44 -22.67 26.76
N LEU A 863 2.37 -21.87 27.83
CA LEU A 863 3.16 -20.64 27.95
C LEU A 863 4.66 -20.93 28.02
N TYR A 864 5.05 -22.03 28.68
CA TYR A 864 6.43 -22.49 28.70
C TYR A 864 6.91 -22.88 27.29
N MET A 865 6.10 -23.64 26.53
CA MET A 865 6.46 -24.05 25.17
C MET A 865 6.52 -22.87 24.20
N GLU A 866 5.62 -21.91 24.34
CA GLU A 866 5.64 -20.66 23.56
C GLU A 866 6.94 -19.89 23.78
N LEU A 867 7.35 -19.73 25.04
CA LEU A 867 8.60 -19.06 25.40
C LEU A 867 9.82 -19.81 24.86
N GLU A 868 9.84 -21.12 24.99
CA GLU A 868 10.95 -21.93 24.48
C GLU A 868 10.98 -21.96 22.94
N SER A 869 9.82 -21.99 22.26
CA SER A 869 9.74 -21.93 20.82
C SER A 869 10.24 -20.56 20.28
N LYS A 870 9.80 -19.48 20.92
CA LYS A 870 10.31 -18.12 20.62
C LYS A 870 11.82 -18.04 20.83
N ARG A 871 12.33 -18.60 21.92
CA ARG A 871 13.77 -18.60 22.26
C ARG A 871 14.62 -19.40 21.28
N LEU A 872 14.08 -20.45 20.73
CA LEU A 872 14.76 -21.33 19.77
C LEU A 872 14.41 -20.95 18.32
N GLU A 873 14.04 -19.70 18.06
CA GLU A 873 13.73 -19.14 16.73
C GLU A 873 12.71 -19.99 15.95
N ARG A 874 11.72 -20.53 16.66
CA ARG A 874 10.70 -21.44 16.13
C ARG A 874 11.29 -22.71 15.51
N SER A 875 12.36 -23.21 16.12
CA SER A 875 12.98 -24.46 15.68
C SER A 875 12.11 -25.71 15.93
N PHE A 876 11.01 -25.54 16.64
CA PHE A 876 10.03 -26.62 16.82
C PHE A 876 8.59 -26.08 16.89
N ASP A 877 7.68 -26.90 16.47
CA ASP A 877 6.23 -26.72 16.64
C ASP A 877 5.72 -27.66 17.72
N TYR A 878 4.56 -27.36 18.30
CA TYR A 878 3.93 -28.24 19.27
C TYR A 878 2.42 -28.34 19.05
N ARG A 879 1.86 -29.46 19.43
CA ARG A 879 0.44 -29.73 19.39
C ARG A 879 0.00 -30.32 20.74
N ILE A 880 -1.08 -29.78 21.30
CA ILE A 880 -1.73 -30.36 22.46
C ILE A 880 -3.12 -30.79 22.04
N SER A 881 -3.42 -32.06 22.17
CA SER A 881 -4.71 -32.64 21.86
C SER A 881 -5.30 -33.27 23.11
N ILE A 882 -6.52 -32.92 23.42
CA ILE A 882 -7.23 -33.38 24.62
C ILE A 882 -8.49 -34.07 24.17
N ASP A 883 -8.66 -35.33 24.62
CA ASP A 883 -9.87 -36.07 24.36
C ASP A 883 -11.08 -35.34 25.00
N PRO A 884 -12.16 -35.10 24.26
CA PRO A 884 -13.38 -34.50 24.82
C PRO A 884 -13.95 -35.22 26.05
N ALA A 885 -13.55 -36.45 26.29
CA ALA A 885 -13.93 -37.23 27.49
C ALA A 885 -13.13 -36.87 28.76
N VAL A 886 -12.09 -36.01 28.65
CA VAL A 886 -11.26 -35.57 29.77
C VAL A 886 -11.69 -34.17 30.20
N ASP A 887 -12.25 -34.08 31.40
CA ASP A 887 -12.57 -32.78 32.00
C ASP A 887 -11.32 -32.19 32.72
N THR A 888 -10.61 -31.31 32.05
CA THR A 888 -9.37 -30.75 32.54
C THR A 888 -9.51 -29.88 33.78
N ALA A 889 -10.72 -29.37 34.05
CA ALA A 889 -11.00 -28.53 35.22
C ALA A 889 -11.13 -29.35 36.50
N TYR A 890 -11.46 -30.62 36.41
CA TYR A 890 -11.68 -31.49 37.55
C TYR A 890 -10.54 -32.49 37.82
N VAL A 891 -9.70 -32.78 36.85
CA VAL A 891 -8.53 -33.65 37.03
C VAL A 891 -7.48 -32.91 37.85
N GLN A 892 -7.11 -33.45 39.00
CA GLN A 892 -6.08 -32.86 39.87
C GLN A 892 -4.80 -33.68 39.89
N LEU A 893 -3.67 -32.98 39.87
CA LEU A 893 -2.32 -33.57 39.92
C LEU A 893 -1.36 -32.68 40.67
N PRO A 894 -0.23 -33.18 41.16
CA PRO A 894 0.78 -32.34 41.76
C PRO A 894 1.30 -31.33 40.74
N PRO A 895 1.60 -30.08 41.12
CA PRO A 895 2.01 -29.03 40.20
C PRO A 895 3.33 -29.36 39.50
N LEU A 896 3.46 -28.92 38.25
CA LEU A 896 4.66 -29.04 37.42
C LEU A 896 5.15 -30.49 37.21
N VAL A 897 4.22 -31.43 37.01
CA VAL A 897 4.59 -32.84 36.75
C VAL A 897 4.73 -33.18 35.29
N ILE A 898 4.10 -32.43 34.39
CA ILE A 898 4.20 -32.65 32.94
C ILE A 898 5.43 -31.91 32.38
N GLN A 899 5.70 -30.73 32.84
CA GLN A 899 6.74 -29.84 32.37
C GLN A 899 8.13 -30.51 32.26
N PRO A 900 8.66 -31.29 33.23
CA PRO A 900 10.00 -31.87 33.13
C PRO A 900 10.16 -32.86 31.98
N PHE A 901 9.11 -33.49 31.52
CA PHE A 901 9.14 -34.38 30.37
C PHE A 901 9.15 -33.60 29.06
N VAL A 902 8.42 -32.52 28.99
CA VAL A 902 8.44 -31.57 27.85
C VAL A 902 9.80 -30.85 27.77
N GLU A 903 10.34 -30.44 28.92
CA GLU A 903 11.71 -29.89 28.97
C GLU A 903 12.73 -30.84 28.37
N ASN A 904 12.66 -32.12 28.74
CA ASN A 904 13.55 -33.14 28.17
C ASN A 904 13.33 -33.36 26.67
N ALA A 905 12.11 -33.30 26.18
CA ALA A 905 11.78 -33.39 24.77
C ALA A 905 12.40 -32.23 23.99
N ILE A 906 12.27 -31.01 24.49
CA ILE A 906 12.88 -29.81 23.87
C ILE A 906 14.40 -29.89 23.91
N TRP A 907 14.96 -30.06 25.10
CA TRP A 907 16.40 -29.91 25.34
C TRP A 907 17.25 -31.09 24.86
N HIS A 908 16.76 -32.29 25.03
CA HIS A 908 17.49 -33.51 24.68
C HIS A 908 17.03 -34.15 23.38
N GLY A 909 15.73 -33.96 23.01
CA GLY A 909 15.17 -34.45 21.78
C GLY A 909 15.40 -33.51 20.60
N LEU A 910 14.96 -32.26 20.70
CA LEU A 910 14.80 -31.35 19.56
C LEU A 910 15.94 -30.37 19.35
N LYS A 911 16.58 -29.88 20.39
CA LYS A 911 17.63 -28.83 20.33
C LYS A 911 18.75 -29.16 19.34
N ASN A 912 19.08 -30.43 19.16
CA ASN A 912 20.16 -30.88 18.28
C ASN A 912 19.68 -31.44 16.93
N LYS A 913 18.38 -31.29 16.62
CA LYS A 913 17.79 -31.66 15.34
C LYS A 913 18.09 -30.57 14.30
N LYS A 914 18.39 -30.95 13.06
CA LYS A 914 18.73 -30.00 11.99
C LYS A 914 17.52 -29.36 11.35
N ASP A 915 16.38 -30.01 11.39
CA ASP A 915 15.09 -29.58 10.85
C ASP A 915 14.15 -29.20 11.98
N SER A 916 13.08 -28.45 11.68
CA SER A 916 12.05 -28.11 12.68
C SER A 916 11.48 -29.39 13.31
N GLY A 917 11.41 -29.39 14.63
CA GLY A 917 10.90 -30.53 15.40
C GLY A 917 9.44 -30.35 15.78
N LEU A 918 8.81 -31.45 16.15
CA LEU A 918 7.42 -31.47 16.62
C LEU A 918 7.33 -32.16 17.99
N ILE A 919 6.64 -31.50 18.93
CA ILE A 919 6.19 -32.09 20.17
C ILE A 919 4.68 -32.31 20.09
N ASP A 920 4.25 -33.52 20.21
CA ASP A 920 2.83 -33.86 20.20
C ASP A 920 2.42 -34.41 21.58
N ILE A 921 1.56 -33.67 22.25
CA ILE A 921 1.06 -33.99 23.58
C ILE A 921 -0.40 -34.40 23.43
N HIS A 922 -0.68 -35.67 23.74
CA HIS A 922 -2.05 -36.15 23.73
C HIS A 922 -2.49 -36.57 25.12
N ILE A 923 -3.64 -36.06 25.53
CA ILE A 923 -4.24 -36.31 26.84
C ILE A 923 -5.56 -37.03 26.60
N GLY A 924 -5.61 -38.30 26.99
CA GLY A 924 -6.77 -39.18 26.81
C GLY A 924 -7.22 -39.86 28.07
N LYS A 925 -8.40 -40.39 28.04
CA LYS A 925 -8.97 -41.20 29.11
C LYS A 925 -8.73 -42.70 28.86
N THR A 926 -8.20 -43.40 29.86
CA THR A 926 -7.94 -44.86 29.75
C THR A 926 -8.58 -45.56 30.95
N GLY A 927 -9.73 -46.20 30.75
CA GLY A 927 -10.49 -46.82 31.84
C GLY A 927 -10.94 -45.78 32.89
N THR A 928 -10.52 -45.94 34.15
CA THR A 928 -10.79 -44.97 35.24
C THR A 928 -9.71 -43.90 35.37
N GLY A 929 -8.62 -43.97 34.61
CA GLY A 929 -7.45 -43.09 34.73
C GLY A 929 -7.26 -42.16 33.54
N ILE A 930 -6.26 -41.34 33.67
CA ILE A 930 -5.78 -40.39 32.64
C ILE A 930 -4.44 -40.89 32.08
N HIS A 931 -4.33 -40.83 30.80
CA HIS A 931 -3.12 -41.12 30.05
C HIS A 931 -2.63 -39.87 29.34
N ILE A 932 -1.43 -39.44 29.65
CA ILE A 932 -0.78 -38.36 28.97
C ILE A 932 0.39 -38.95 28.17
N SER A 933 0.41 -38.78 26.88
CA SER A 933 1.54 -39.12 26.03
C SER A 933 2.22 -37.85 25.51
N ILE A 934 3.51 -37.79 25.66
CA ILE A 934 4.38 -36.71 25.22
C ILE A 934 5.35 -37.30 24.23
N ARG A 935 5.16 -37.01 22.98
CA ARG A 935 5.94 -37.53 21.87
C ARG A 935 6.78 -36.43 21.24
N ASP A 936 8.06 -36.63 21.12
CA ASP A 936 8.95 -35.81 20.31
C ASP A 936 9.43 -36.59 19.09
N ASP A 937 9.70 -35.90 18.02
CA ASP A 937 10.33 -36.43 16.81
C ASP A 937 11.84 -36.09 16.74
N GLY A 938 12.45 -35.96 17.90
CA GLY A 938 13.85 -35.62 18.08
C GLY A 938 14.85 -36.69 17.67
N ILE A 939 16.09 -36.51 18.08
CA ILE A 939 17.23 -37.39 17.70
C ILE A 939 17.19 -38.75 18.42
N GLY A 940 16.27 -38.98 19.34
CA GLY A 940 16.15 -40.20 20.15
C GLY A 940 17.27 -40.38 21.19
N ARG A 941 16.98 -41.09 22.28
CA ARG A 941 17.90 -41.29 23.42
C ARG A 941 19.16 -42.08 23.05
N ALA A 942 19.08 -43.01 22.13
CA ALA A 942 20.20 -43.82 21.66
C ALA A 942 21.29 -42.97 20.95
N THR A 943 20.89 -41.90 20.30
CA THR A 943 21.78 -40.96 19.62
C THR A 943 22.28 -39.90 20.59
N ALA A 944 21.45 -39.41 21.50
CA ALA A 944 21.81 -38.43 22.52
C ALA A 944 22.82 -39.00 23.55
N GLY A 945 22.72 -40.31 23.88
CA GLY A 945 23.63 -40.99 24.81
C GLY A 945 25.07 -41.18 24.30
N ARG A 946 25.32 -41.07 23.02
CA ARG A 946 26.69 -41.08 22.45
C ARG A 946 27.44 -39.77 22.66
N SER A 947 26.76 -38.67 22.96
CA SER A 947 27.35 -37.37 23.21
C SER A 947 27.65 -37.09 24.70
N GLN A 948 27.11 -37.90 25.61
CA GLN A 948 27.28 -37.73 27.08
C GLN A 948 27.81 -39.01 27.77
N LYS A 949 29.03 -39.43 27.47
CA LYS A 949 29.72 -40.31 28.38
C LYS A 949 30.44 -39.44 29.43
N ALA A 950 29.73 -38.99 30.47
CA ALA A 950 30.25 -38.63 31.79
C ALA A 950 29.14 -38.12 32.72
N SER A 951 28.21 -38.93 33.15
CA SER A 951 27.59 -38.88 34.51
C SER A 951 26.41 -39.88 34.58
N GLY A 952 26.57 -40.88 35.33
CA GLY A 952 25.65 -42.03 35.43
C GLY A 952 24.46 -41.81 36.40
N ASN A 953 23.75 -40.67 36.26
CA ASN A 953 22.48 -40.44 36.97
C ASN A 953 21.42 -40.01 36.00
N ALA A 954 20.25 -40.64 36.06
CA ALA A 954 19.03 -40.12 35.41
C ALA A 954 18.83 -38.65 35.82
N PRO A 955 18.35 -37.76 34.89
CA PRO A 955 18.11 -36.37 35.23
C PRO A 955 17.30 -36.25 36.52
N PHE A 956 17.84 -35.52 37.49
CA PHE A 956 17.29 -35.43 38.88
C PHE A 956 15.80 -34.99 38.85
N GLY A 957 15.41 -34.19 37.87
CA GLY A 957 14.04 -33.73 37.69
C GLY A 957 13.03 -34.86 37.38
N VAL A 958 13.34 -35.77 36.49
CA VAL A 958 12.40 -36.86 36.10
C VAL A 958 12.20 -37.84 37.24
N LYS A 959 13.27 -38.20 37.96
CA LYS A 959 13.20 -39.09 39.09
C LYS A 959 12.36 -38.51 40.23
N ALA A 960 12.62 -37.24 40.61
CA ALA A 960 11.86 -36.53 41.61
C ALA A 960 10.38 -36.37 41.23
N THR A 961 10.07 -36.13 39.96
CA THR A 961 8.69 -36.02 39.47
C THR A 961 7.97 -37.37 39.49
N THR A 962 8.65 -38.43 39.08
CA THR A 962 8.07 -39.77 39.16
C THR A 962 7.79 -40.20 40.62
N GLU A 963 8.71 -39.88 41.52
CA GLU A 963 8.50 -40.13 42.97
C GLU A 963 7.33 -39.30 43.54
N ARG A 964 7.14 -38.05 43.13
CA ARG A 964 6.01 -37.19 43.52
C ARG A 964 4.67 -37.74 43.00
N LEU A 965 4.64 -38.17 41.74
CA LEU A 965 3.45 -38.83 41.17
C LEU A 965 3.08 -40.12 41.91
N THR A 966 4.05 -40.99 42.22
CA THR A 966 3.79 -42.24 42.94
C THR A 966 3.43 -42.03 44.41
N LEU A 967 3.87 -40.92 45.02
CA LEU A 967 3.44 -40.52 46.37
C LEU A 967 1.98 -40.03 46.37
N HIS A 968 1.56 -39.38 45.29
CA HIS A 968 0.17 -38.91 45.14
C HIS A 968 -0.78 -40.04 44.72
N ASP A 969 -0.38 -40.85 43.75
CA ASP A 969 -1.12 -41.96 43.23
C ASP A 969 -0.23 -43.20 43.15
N ARG A 970 -0.55 -44.22 43.97
CA ARG A 970 0.20 -45.47 43.99
C ARG A 970 0.12 -46.30 42.71
N GLY A 971 -0.88 -46.00 41.85
CA GLY A 971 -1.07 -46.57 40.52
C GLY A 971 -0.34 -45.84 39.40
N ALA A 972 0.21 -44.67 39.69
CA ALA A 972 0.88 -43.86 38.69
C ALA A 972 2.13 -44.54 38.11
N ARG A 973 2.22 -44.53 36.76
CA ARG A 973 3.33 -45.14 36.05
C ARG A 973 3.81 -44.18 34.96
N VAL A 974 5.11 -44.07 34.82
CA VAL A 974 5.75 -43.36 33.72
C VAL A 974 6.56 -44.35 32.89
N ILE A 975 6.23 -44.45 31.63
CA ILE A 975 6.87 -45.38 30.68
C ILE A 975 7.48 -44.52 29.58
N THR A 976 8.71 -44.75 29.21
CA THR A 976 9.37 -44.05 28.12
C THR A 976 9.71 -45.03 27.01
N GLU A 977 9.21 -44.74 25.82
CA GLU A 977 9.39 -45.54 24.63
C GLU A 977 10.29 -44.75 23.63
N ASP A 978 11.26 -45.43 23.05
CA ASP A 978 12.10 -44.86 21.99
C ASP A 978 11.46 -45.13 20.63
N LEU A 979 11.31 -44.07 19.83
CA LEU A 979 10.70 -44.16 18.50
C LEU A 979 11.77 -44.41 17.44
N TYR A 980 11.46 -45.26 16.48
CA TYR A 980 12.36 -45.57 15.38
C TYR A 980 11.62 -45.46 14.04
N THR A 981 12.37 -45.09 13.00
CA THR A 981 11.86 -45.16 11.62
C THR A 981 11.79 -46.62 11.15
N GLU A 982 11.11 -46.86 10.04
CA GLU A 982 11.08 -48.19 9.39
C GLU A 982 12.50 -48.73 9.10
N ALA A 983 13.51 -47.87 8.98
CA ALA A 983 14.91 -48.24 8.82
C ALA A 983 15.65 -48.43 10.16
N HIS A 984 14.98 -48.57 11.29
CA HIS A 984 15.56 -48.72 12.64
C HIS A 984 16.48 -47.57 13.08
N VAL A 985 16.31 -46.38 12.53
CA VAL A 985 17.03 -45.17 12.97
C VAL A 985 16.20 -44.52 14.10
N PRO A 986 16.85 -44.09 15.21
CA PRO A 986 16.13 -43.40 16.27
C PRO A 986 15.45 -42.13 15.73
N ALA A 987 14.17 -41.98 16.02
CA ALA A 987 13.32 -40.94 15.43
C ALA A 987 12.50 -40.15 16.47
N GLY A 988 12.95 -40.15 17.71
CA GLY A 988 12.29 -39.45 18.80
C GLY A 988 12.05 -40.29 20.04
N THR A 989 11.26 -39.75 20.95
CA THR A 989 10.88 -40.41 22.21
C THR A 989 9.39 -40.17 22.48
N CYS A 990 8.75 -41.17 23.07
CA CYS A 990 7.39 -41.04 23.61
C CYS A 990 7.38 -41.36 25.10
N VAL A 991 6.90 -40.43 25.91
CA VAL A 991 6.73 -40.62 27.36
C VAL A 991 5.24 -40.78 27.63
N HIS A 992 4.87 -41.91 28.26
CA HIS A 992 3.52 -42.18 28.67
C HIS A 992 3.40 -42.08 30.19
N ILE A 993 2.53 -41.20 30.65
CA ILE A 993 2.22 -40.99 32.07
C ILE A 993 0.78 -41.51 32.30
N PHE A 994 0.64 -42.43 33.20
CA PHE A 994 -0.66 -43.02 33.60
C PHE A 994 -0.90 -42.67 35.08
N PHE A 995 -2.10 -42.23 35.44
CA PHE A 995 -2.55 -42.05 36.81
C PHE A 995 -4.06 -42.20 36.92
N GLU A 996 -4.54 -42.66 38.07
CA GLU A 996 -5.95 -42.78 38.34
C GLU A 996 -6.54 -41.45 38.80
N ASN A 997 -7.70 -41.09 38.27
CA ASN A 997 -8.39 -39.87 38.70
C ASN A 997 -9.14 -40.16 40.00
N GLN A 998 -8.69 -39.65 41.16
CA GLN A 998 -9.31 -39.92 42.48
C GLN A 998 -10.66 -39.22 42.71
N THR A 999 -11.47 -38.98 41.69
CA THR A 999 -12.79 -38.34 41.83
C THR A 999 -13.94 -39.36 42.02
N SER A 1000 -13.68 -40.45 42.74
CA SER A 1000 -14.75 -41.33 43.20
C SER A 1000 -14.48 -41.87 44.62
N ARG A 1001 -14.57 -41.02 45.59
CA ARG A 1001 -14.98 -41.35 46.96
C ARG A 1001 -15.67 -40.15 47.61
#